data_5bf18e6d111b89dab576c8bcfc52ecd8
#
_entry.id   5bf18e6d111b89dab576c8bcfc52ecd8
#
_cell.length_a   1.000
_cell.length_b   1.000
_cell.length_c   1.000
_cell.angle_alpha   90.00
_cell.angle_beta   90.00
_cell.angle_gamma   90.00
#
_symmetry.space_group_name_H-M   'P 1'
#
loop_
_entity.id
_entity.type
_entity.pdbx_description
1 polymer ?
#
loop_
_entity_poly.entity_id
_entity_poly.type
_entity_poly.pdbx_seq_one_letter_code
_entity_poly.pdbx_strand_id
1 'polypeptide(L)'
;MAEEPEQEHGKVWLFFCKLHKALEKNLGRNIIIGVYAITVIRIIADLVMFMRGVIYVDYAMVPRNFFYYFFSIVIPYAVWIWSTKQSFTFFAFTNRKMRGLWIASISLCTVILNVMFLCTCMVAVPLIMFIPVSPDVTGSMIVNLARLVTFMLPVFVFSSCIKGFIDIYQFTGTKELIYKFKVDRNLDLRRNKASCYDYAIARDRKTGRIYRVAEVIRTMHLLIIGATGSGKTSMNFLPGIANDLNTRVKNENTQKKKVQQMLDKGEVTLIDNIKDCDFDKSHFRAKDATAKKKLEKIFKDNPLCGITVVAPNDSLGDDVYRLAKKRGMTKINRIDPKLVNGKHKEDFIGFNPLFISPDITDADRNIEIVNKARNFANVLQAIFDSSGSSDPYFSNLNKVLTTSLTTVILKAYPILHVKMPAKYSQKQPTPQEFYDIMSDFGLVQDYVDVMNEYIKDNPEERNEYKNRIKYLEDRLLGDGAEKMKEQSTGLLNIIDDVLANPLIRNILCCENSIDIDKALAENHVTIVNYDISLGSDSRAFGLFFLMNFQTAVFRRPKNNRPLNFLYIDELACLLHPSFSRIWQLYRQYHVCAACIIQNFSQFDEQPSTKFLLNVALNNSRTHIVFGNCGPDEMKYYQDLMGEDYIVNMQNTISESALSLEDTSLSYSTRTSITKDNVISGRTVRNQDFKEAYLYTSQKNNATDMFPVLLDFLDEEEDTKNMATVYVVKWDEYYSYEKAAGT
;
A
#
# COMPACT_ATOMS: atom_id res chain seq x y z
N MET A 1 -7.13 -30.23 -26.51
CA MET A 1 -7.46 -30.98 -25.28
C MET A 1 -8.91 -30.70 -24.98
N ALA A 2 -9.66 -31.76 -24.71
CA ALA A 2 -11.11 -31.76 -24.75
C ALA A 2 -11.73 -30.81 -23.74
N GLU A 3 -12.72 -30.02 -24.19
CA GLU A 3 -13.69 -29.35 -23.36
C GLU A 3 -14.46 -30.41 -22.56
N GLU A 4 -14.33 -30.38 -21.26
CA GLU A 4 -15.23 -31.12 -20.39
C GLU A 4 -16.65 -30.52 -20.54
N PRO A 5 -17.67 -31.35 -20.71
CA PRO A 5 -19.03 -30.86 -20.87
C PRO A 5 -19.49 -30.19 -19.57
N GLU A 6 -20.01 -28.94 -19.68
CA GLU A 6 -20.77 -28.29 -18.63
C GLU A 6 -21.90 -29.23 -18.18
N GLN A 7 -21.70 -29.90 -17.05
CA GLN A 7 -22.80 -30.60 -16.39
C GLN A 7 -23.85 -29.57 -16.01
N GLU A 8 -25.07 -29.72 -16.53
CA GLU A 8 -26.26 -29.02 -16.09
C GLU A 8 -26.48 -29.31 -14.59
N HIS A 9 -25.88 -28.48 -13.78
CA HIS A 9 -26.14 -28.54 -12.34
C HIS A 9 -27.56 -28.07 -12.06
N GLY A 10 -28.36 -28.94 -11.46
CA GLY A 10 -29.77 -28.67 -11.15
C GLY A 10 -29.96 -27.40 -10.33
N LYS A 11 -31.17 -26.79 -10.47
CA LYS A 11 -31.54 -25.52 -9.78
C LYS A 11 -31.23 -25.51 -8.27
N VAL A 12 -31.25 -26.66 -7.63
CA VAL A 12 -30.92 -26.84 -6.21
C VAL A 12 -29.42 -26.63 -5.95
N TRP A 13 -28.54 -27.16 -6.80
CA TRP A 13 -27.09 -26.96 -6.70
C TRP A 13 -26.71 -25.49 -6.96
N LEU A 14 -27.30 -24.85 -7.95
CA LEU A 14 -27.16 -23.42 -8.22
C LEU A 14 -27.62 -22.55 -7.04
N PHE A 15 -28.69 -22.96 -6.37
CA PHE A 15 -29.16 -22.32 -5.14
C PHE A 15 -28.11 -22.44 -4.02
N PHE A 16 -27.55 -23.63 -3.80
CA PHE A 16 -26.50 -23.83 -2.80
C PHE A 16 -25.21 -23.07 -3.14
N CYS A 17 -24.83 -22.99 -4.42
CA CYS A 17 -23.68 -22.18 -4.85
C CYS A 17 -23.92 -20.66 -4.63
N LYS A 18 -25.13 -20.17 -4.94
CA LYS A 18 -25.51 -18.77 -4.64
C LYS A 18 -25.57 -18.50 -3.15
N LEU A 19 -26.10 -19.44 -2.36
CA LEU A 19 -26.12 -19.37 -0.90
C LEU A 19 -24.69 -19.39 -0.35
N HIS A 20 -23.83 -20.27 -0.86
CA HIS A 20 -22.42 -20.34 -0.49
C HIS A 20 -21.69 -19.02 -0.78
N LYS A 21 -21.84 -18.46 -1.99
CA LYS A 21 -21.28 -17.14 -2.33
C LYS A 21 -21.86 -15.99 -1.49
N ALA A 22 -23.14 -16.06 -1.12
CA ALA A 22 -23.76 -15.07 -0.24
C ALA A 22 -23.25 -15.20 1.19
N LEU A 23 -22.99 -16.43 1.65
CA LEU A 23 -22.46 -16.75 2.96
C LEU A 23 -20.94 -16.44 3.08
N GLU A 24 -20.20 -16.39 1.96
CA GLU A 24 -18.82 -15.90 1.92
C GLU A 24 -18.70 -14.39 2.19
N LYS A 25 -19.77 -13.64 2.07
CA LYS A 25 -19.84 -12.21 2.44
C LYS A 25 -20.21 -12.08 3.93
N ASN A 26 -20.15 -10.85 4.47
CA ASN A 26 -20.54 -10.53 5.86
C ASN A 26 -21.95 -11.03 6.25
N LEU A 27 -22.81 -11.27 5.27
CA LEU A 27 -24.14 -11.84 5.44
C LEU A 27 -24.10 -13.22 6.09
N GLY A 28 -23.16 -14.09 5.68
CA GLY A 28 -23.05 -15.45 6.24
C GLY A 28 -22.71 -15.47 7.73
N ARG A 29 -21.80 -14.59 8.16
CA ARG A 29 -21.47 -14.44 9.58
C ARG A 29 -22.69 -13.98 10.38
N ASN A 30 -23.45 -13.03 9.86
CA ASN A 30 -24.65 -12.52 10.52
C ASN A 30 -25.74 -13.61 10.61
N ILE A 31 -25.85 -14.47 9.59
CA ILE A 31 -26.75 -15.62 9.61
C ILE A 31 -26.35 -16.63 10.70
N ILE A 32 -25.05 -16.96 10.80
CA ILE A 32 -24.53 -17.87 11.84
C ILE A 32 -24.83 -17.31 13.23
N ILE A 33 -24.52 -16.04 13.46
CA ILE A 33 -24.79 -15.36 14.74
C ILE A 33 -26.29 -15.35 15.01
N GLY A 34 -27.13 -15.08 14.01
CA GLY A 34 -28.57 -15.08 14.11
C GLY A 34 -29.13 -16.45 14.48
N VAL A 35 -28.68 -17.52 13.84
CA VAL A 35 -29.08 -18.90 14.15
C VAL A 35 -28.73 -19.27 15.58
N TYR A 36 -27.51 -18.93 16.05
CA TYR A 36 -27.15 -19.19 17.45
C TYR A 36 -27.96 -18.35 18.44
N ALA A 37 -28.20 -17.09 18.17
CA ALA A 37 -29.01 -16.23 19.02
C ALA A 37 -30.46 -16.75 19.14
N ILE A 38 -31.06 -17.11 18.01
CA ILE A 38 -32.39 -17.69 17.99
C ILE A 38 -32.44 -19.03 18.76
N THR A 39 -31.40 -19.87 18.59
CA THR A 39 -31.31 -21.16 19.29
C THR A 39 -31.20 -20.94 20.80
N VAL A 40 -30.40 -20.00 21.27
CA VAL A 40 -30.27 -19.67 22.69
C VAL A 40 -31.58 -19.13 23.27
N ILE A 41 -32.20 -18.16 22.57
CA ILE A 41 -33.48 -17.59 22.99
C ILE A 41 -34.55 -18.71 23.09
N ARG A 42 -34.57 -19.60 22.11
CA ARG A 42 -35.50 -20.75 22.14
C ARG A 42 -35.23 -21.68 23.33
N ILE A 43 -33.95 -22.02 23.61
CA ILE A 43 -33.59 -22.87 24.76
C ILE A 43 -34.07 -22.23 26.07
N ILE A 44 -33.90 -20.92 26.22
CA ILE A 44 -34.35 -20.18 27.38
C ILE A 44 -35.88 -20.24 27.49
N ALA A 45 -36.62 -20.04 26.38
CA ALA A 45 -38.04 -20.10 26.34
C ALA A 45 -38.58 -21.52 26.71
N ASP A 46 -37.97 -22.58 26.14
CA ASP A 46 -38.30 -23.96 26.43
C ASP A 46 -38.01 -24.29 27.90
N LEU A 47 -36.93 -23.78 28.46
CA LEU A 47 -36.59 -23.95 29.88
C LEU A 47 -37.63 -23.30 30.77
N VAL A 48 -38.10 -22.09 30.46
CA VAL A 48 -39.15 -21.40 31.21
C VAL A 48 -40.49 -22.16 31.12
N MET A 49 -40.85 -22.66 29.93
CA MET A 49 -42.07 -23.48 29.74
C MET A 49 -41.98 -24.79 30.50
N PHE A 50 -40.82 -25.45 30.48
CA PHE A 50 -40.58 -26.66 31.26
C PHE A 50 -40.66 -26.40 32.76
N MET A 51 -40.07 -25.30 33.25
CA MET A 51 -40.20 -24.90 34.66
C MET A 51 -41.65 -24.74 35.07
N ARG A 52 -42.45 -24.04 34.27
CA ARG A 52 -43.88 -23.88 34.53
C ARG A 52 -44.62 -25.23 34.57
N GLY A 53 -44.35 -26.09 33.58
CA GLY A 53 -44.95 -27.43 33.54
C GLY A 53 -44.61 -28.29 34.77
N VAL A 54 -43.36 -28.24 35.24
CA VAL A 54 -42.93 -28.97 36.44
C VAL A 54 -43.53 -28.39 37.73
N ILE A 55 -43.55 -27.05 37.86
CA ILE A 55 -44.07 -26.37 39.07
C ILE A 55 -45.58 -26.55 39.19
N TYR A 56 -46.34 -26.37 38.11
CA TYR A 56 -47.79 -26.46 38.11
C TYR A 56 -48.29 -27.84 37.80
N VAL A 57 -47.45 -28.86 37.62
CA VAL A 57 -47.81 -30.24 37.28
C VAL A 57 -48.70 -30.33 36.02
N ASP A 58 -48.51 -29.38 35.11
CA ASP A 58 -49.25 -29.31 33.84
C ASP A 58 -48.43 -29.84 32.68
N TYR A 59 -48.76 -31.05 32.23
CA TYR A 59 -48.12 -31.77 31.17
C TYR A 59 -48.26 -31.09 29.80
N ALA A 60 -49.28 -30.30 29.60
CA ALA A 60 -49.53 -29.62 28.33
C ALA A 60 -48.51 -28.50 28.06
N MET A 61 -47.90 -27.97 29.11
CA MET A 61 -46.89 -26.92 28.99
C MET A 61 -45.51 -27.43 28.61
N VAL A 62 -45.25 -28.73 28.67
CA VAL A 62 -43.94 -29.31 28.28
C VAL A 62 -43.93 -29.56 26.77
N PRO A 63 -43.04 -28.96 26.01
CA PRO A 63 -42.97 -29.18 24.58
C PRO A 63 -42.68 -30.65 24.25
N ARG A 64 -43.58 -31.30 23.50
CA ARG A 64 -43.46 -32.73 23.13
C ARG A 64 -43.32 -32.97 21.64
N ASN A 65 -43.26 -31.93 20.83
CA ASN A 65 -43.19 -32.08 19.38
C ASN A 65 -41.80 -32.55 18.96
N PHE A 66 -41.70 -33.84 18.57
CA PHE A 66 -40.45 -34.45 18.10
C PHE A 66 -39.82 -33.67 16.95
N PHE A 67 -40.59 -33.21 15.96
CA PHE A 67 -40.06 -32.45 14.83
C PHE A 67 -39.45 -31.11 15.26
N TYR A 68 -40.04 -30.44 16.23
CA TYR A 68 -39.52 -29.21 16.79
C TYR A 68 -38.12 -29.44 17.39
N TYR A 69 -37.93 -30.46 18.20
CA TYR A 69 -36.62 -30.79 18.77
C TYR A 69 -35.62 -31.33 17.72
N PHE A 70 -36.10 -32.14 16.78
CA PHE A 70 -35.30 -32.65 15.68
C PHE A 70 -34.72 -31.51 14.87
N PHE A 71 -35.49 -30.57 14.37
CA PHE A 71 -35.00 -29.41 13.64
C PHE A 71 -34.14 -28.51 14.51
N SER A 72 -34.39 -28.41 15.78
CA SER A 72 -33.60 -27.64 16.73
C SER A 72 -32.20 -28.19 16.97
N ILE A 73 -32.00 -29.48 16.73
CA ILE A 73 -30.69 -30.15 16.79
C ILE A 73 -30.02 -30.12 15.41
N VAL A 74 -30.76 -30.43 14.36
CA VAL A 74 -30.21 -30.55 13.00
C VAL A 74 -29.71 -29.22 12.48
N ILE A 75 -30.42 -28.11 12.69
CA ILE A 75 -30.00 -26.79 12.22
C ILE A 75 -28.70 -26.30 12.89
N PRO A 76 -28.56 -26.27 14.23
CA PRO A 76 -27.30 -25.92 14.87
C PRO A 76 -26.14 -26.87 14.50
N TYR A 77 -26.42 -28.18 14.35
CA TYR A 77 -25.42 -29.16 13.94
C TYR A 77 -24.94 -28.92 12.50
N ALA A 78 -25.84 -28.67 11.57
CA ALA A 78 -25.49 -28.31 10.19
C ALA A 78 -24.67 -27.01 10.14
N VAL A 79 -25.06 -26.00 10.90
CA VAL A 79 -24.31 -24.74 11.04
C VAL A 79 -22.96 -24.98 11.70
N TRP A 80 -22.84 -25.91 12.64
CA TRP A 80 -21.57 -26.28 13.25
C TRP A 80 -20.63 -26.93 12.23
N ILE A 81 -21.08 -27.96 11.48
CA ILE A 81 -20.29 -28.61 10.43
C ILE A 81 -19.85 -27.55 9.38
N TRP A 82 -20.76 -26.73 8.96
CA TRP A 82 -20.48 -25.69 7.99
C TRP A 82 -19.50 -24.64 8.54
N SER A 83 -19.67 -24.18 9.78
CA SER A 83 -18.78 -23.22 10.43
C SER A 83 -17.38 -23.78 10.67
N THR A 84 -17.22 -25.07 10.98
CA THR A 84 -15.89 -25.69 11.10
C THR A 84 -15.15 -25.75 9.78
N LYS A 85 -15.83 -26.00 8.67
CA LYS A 85 -15.23 -25.94 7.32
C LYS A 85 -14.92 -24.50 6.89
N GLN A 86 -15.79 -23.55 7.20
CA GLN A 86 -15.74 -22.15 6.78
C GLN A 86 -15.07 -21.20 7.78
N SER A 87 -14.83 -21.64 9.03
CA SER A 87 -14.19 -20.81 10.06
C SER A 87 -12.86 -20.23 9.60
N PHE A 88 -12.18 -20.92 8.69
CA PHE A 88 -10.96 -20.49 8.07
C PHE A 88 -11.13 -19.35 7.04
N THR A 89 -12.31 -19.20 6.46
CA THR A 89 -12.61 -18.16 5.48
C THR A 89 -13.23 -16.91 6.09
N PHE A 90 -14.02 -17.07 7.16
CA PHE A 90 -14.72 -15.97 7.82
C PHE A 90 -13.85 -15.15 8.76
N PHE A 91 -12.91 -15.81 9.39
CA PHE A 91 -12.03 -15.24 10.40
C PHE A 91 -10.59 -15.33 9.89
N ALA A 92 -10.27 -14.62 8.81
CA ALA A 92 -8.90 -14.51 8.35
C ALA A 92 -8.07 -13.96 9.49
N PHE A 93 -7.19 -14.73 10.06
CA PHE A 93 -6.02 -14.23 10.76
C PHE A 93 -5.41 -15.19 11.77
N THR A 94 -4.21 -14.99 12.05
CA THR A 94 -3.12 -15.59 12.80
C THR A 94 -3.45 -16.75 13.75
N ASN A 95 -4.67 -16.90 14.24
CA ASN A 95 -5.06 -18.03 15.11
C ASN A 95 -6.38 -18.69 14.69
N ARG A 96 -6.48 -19.04 13.41
CA ARG A 96 -7.66 -19.70 12.80
C ARG A 96 -8.09 -20.96 13.54
N LYS A 97 -7.12 -21.80 13.98
CA LYS A 97 -7.43 -23.04 14.70
C LYS A 97 -8.18 -22.77 15.99
N MET A 98 -7.79 -21.75 16.75
CA MET A 98 -8.43 -21.43 18.02
C MET A 98 -9.84 -20.84 17.85
N ARG A 99 -10.05 -20.00 16.84
CA ARG A 99 -11.39 -19.46 16.54
C ARG A 99 -12.32 -20.52 16.02
N GLY A 100 -11.84 -21.39 15.14
CA GLY A 100 -12.60 -22.55 14.69
C GLY A 100 -13.00 -23.47 15.82
N LEU A 101 -12.06 -23.77 16.74
CA LEU A 101 -12.31 -24.53 17.94
C LEU A 101 -13.36 -23.85 18.85
N TRP A 102 -13.29 -22.54 19.01
CA TRP A 102 -14.23 -21.80 19.86
C TRP A 102 -15.66 -21.83 19.31
N ILE A 103 -15.83 -21.56 18.00
CA ILE A 103 -17.14 -21.65 17.34
C ILE A 103 -17.66 -23.09 17.35
N ALA A 104 -16.80 -24.08 17.08
CA ALA A 104 -17.16 -25.48 17.14
C ALA A 104 -17.59 -25.90 18.56
N SER A 105 -16.90 -25.40 19.60
CA SER A 105 -17.24 -25.68 20.99
C SER A 105 -18.58 -25.09 21.38
N ILE A 106 -18.85 -23.83 21.02
CA ILE A 106 -20.17 -23.20 21.27
C ILE A 106 -21.28 -24.01 20.58
N SER A 107 -21.06 -24.40 19.31
CA SER A 107 -22.03 -25.17 18.54
C SER A 107 -22.28 -26.55 19.14
N LEU A 108 -21.20 -27.22 19.56
CA LEU A 108 -21.29 -28.53 20.20
C LEU A 108 -22.04 -28.46 21.54
N CYS A 109 -21.77 -27.47 22.38
CA CYS A 109 -22.49 -27.26 23.63
C CYS A 109 -23.97 -26.99 23.41
N THR A 110 -24.30 -26.21 22.35
CA THR A 110 -25.70 -25.97 21.98
C THR A 110 -26.43 -27.27 21.57
N VAL A 111 -25.75 -28.14 20.81
CA VAL A 111 -26.27 -29.45 20.42
C VAL A 111 -26.46 -30.34 21.63
N ILE A 112 -25.44 -30.46 22.50
CA ILE A 112 -25.53 -31.28 23.74
C ILE A 112 -26.65 -30.80 24.62
N LEU A 113 -26.78 -29.49 24.83
CA LEU A 113 -27.88 -28.91 25.64
C LEU A 113 -29.26 -29.26 25.05
N ASN A 114 -29.44 -29.19 23.72
CA ASN A 114 -30.70 -29.56 23.07
C ASN A 114 -31.01 -31.06 23.23
N VAL A 115 -30.02 -31.95 23.07
CA VAL A 115 -30.17 -33.39 23.24
C VAL A 115 -30.58 -33.72 24.69
N MET A 116 -29.88 -33.12 25.66
CA MET A 116 -30.21 -33.30 27.08
C MET A 116 -31.61 -32.81 27.41
N PHE A 117 -31.99 -31.65 26.87
CA PHE A 117 -33.33 -31.10 27.08
C PHE A 117 -34.40 -31.99 26.46
N LEU A 118 -34.15 -32.54 25.27
CA LEU A 118 -35.03 -33.53 24.64
C LEU A 118 -35.18 -34.79 25.49
N CYS A 119 -34.07 -35.36 25.98
CA CYS A 119 -34.08 -36.55 26.85
C CYS A 119 -34.84 -36.27 28.14
N THR A 120 -34.65 -35.09 28.73
CA THR A 120 -35.34 -34.69 29.95
C THR A 120 -36.85 -34.58 29.70
N CYS A 121 -37.28 -33.93 28.63
CA CYS A 121 -38.71 -33.75 28.32
C CYS A 121 -39.40 -35.02 27.85
N MET A 122 -38.72 -35.85 27.06
CA MET A 122 -39.34 -37.02 26.42
C MET A 122 -39.29 -38.30 27.28
N VAL A 123 -38.29 -38.41 28.16
CA VAL A 123 -38.03 -39.63 28.93
C VAL A 123 -38.13 -39.41 30.44
N ALA A 124 -37.30 -38.50 30.97
CA ALA A 124 -37.18 -38.37 32.43
C ALA A 124 -38.44 -37.81 33.11
N VAL A 125 -39.08 -36.78 32.53
CA VAL A 125 -40.27 -36.18 33.09
C VAL A 125 -41.47 -37.16 33.08
N PRO A 126 -41.78 -37.85 31.99
CA PRO A 126 -42.84 -38.87 32.02
C PRO A 126 -42.57 -39.98 33.06
N LEU A 127 -41.36 -40.51 33.13
CA LEU A 127 -41.00 -41.55 34.11
C LEU A 127 -41.24 -41.11 35.56
N ILE A 128 -40.80 -39.89 35.90
CA ILE A 128 -41.00 -39.36 37.27
C ILE A 128 -42.44 -39.08 37.57
N MET A 129 -43.25 -38.71 36.58
CA MET A 129 -44.68 -38.47 36.75
C MET A 129 -45.51 -39.74 36.87
N PHE A 130 -45.00 -40.89 36.40
CA PHE A 130 -45.64 -42.20 36.57
C PHE A 130 -45.36 -42.86 37.93
N ILE A 131 -44.44 -42.32 38.72
CA ILE A 131 -44.15 -42.82 40.06
C ILE A 131 -45.39 -42.50 40.96
N PRO A 132 -46.10 -43.52 41.54
CA PRO A 132 -47.24 -43.28 42.39
C PRO A 132 -46.79 -42.50 43.64
N VAL A 133 -47.42 -41.38 43.87
CA VAL A 133 -47.19 -40.60 45.09
C VAL A 133 -47.89 -41.29 46.24
N SER A 134 -47.13 -41.77 47.21
CA SER A 134 -47.73 -42.27 48.43
C SER A 134 -48.42 -41.10 49.19
N PRO A 135 -49.50 -41.35 49.94
CA PRO A 135 -50.21 -40.29 50.69
C PRO A 135 -49.36 -39.72 51.82
N ASP A 136 -48.18 -40.29 52.09
CA ASP A 136 -47.26 -39.81 53.10
C ASP A 136 -46.44 -38.58 52.62
N VAL A 137 -46.27 -37.65 53.53
CA VAL A 137 -45.56 -36.40 53.29
C VAL A 137 -44.15 -36.67 52.79
N THR A 138 -43.49 -37.73 53.25
CA THR A 138 -42.12 -38.15 52.82
C THR A 138 -42.07 -38.62 51.36
N GLY A 139 -43.12 -39.39 50.89
CA GLY A 139 -43.18 -39.85 49.51
C GLY A 139 -43.40 -38.71 48.52
N SER A 140 -44.21 -37.75 48.87
CA SER A 140 -44.43 -36.54 48.06
C SER A 140 -43.18 -35.65 48.00
N MET A 141 -42.38 -35.58 49.05
CA MET A 141 -41.15 -34.84 49.14
C MET A 141 -40.08 -35.46 48.25
N ILE A 142 -39.95 -36.78 48.20
CA ILE A 142 -38.97 -37.49 47.34
C ILE A 142 -39.30 -37.27 45.85
N VAL A 143 -40.57 -37.34 45.47
CA VAL A 143 -40.99 -37.13 44.08
C VAL A 143 -40.69 -35.66 43.63
N ASN A 144 -41.01 -34.71 44.52
CA ASN A 144 -40.74 -33.31 44.24
C ASN A 144 -39.23 -33.04 44.15
N LEU A 145 -38.42 -33.68 45.00
CA LEU A 145 -36.94 -33.60 44.91
C LEU A 145 -36.42 -34.20 43.62
N ALA A 146 -36.91 -35.35 43.19
CA ALA A 146 -36.56 -35.98 41.91
C ALA A 146 -36.90 -35.08 40.72
N ARG A 147 -38.08 -34.43 40.73
CA ARG A 147 -38.47 -33.43 39.73
C ARG A 147 -37.48 -32.24 39.68
N LEU A 148 -37.14 -31.72 40.85
CA LEU A 148 -36.20 -30.61 40.97
C LEU A 148 -34.79 -30.97 40.43
N VAL A 149 -34.28 -32.16 40.78
CA VAL A 149 -33.00 -32.66 40.28
C VAL A 149 -33.02 -32.84 38.76
N THR A 150 -34.06 -33.44 38.22
CA THR A 150 -34.24 -33.61 36.76
C THR A 150 -34.29 -32.28 36.03
N PHE A 151 -34.95 -31.28 36.62
CA PHE A 151 -35.02 -29.93 36.10
C PHE A 151 -33.64 -29.24 36.14
N MET A 152 -32.88 -29.43 37.20
CA MET A 152 -31.57 -28.79 37.36
C MET A 152 -30.48 -29.38 36.44
N LEU A 153 -30.63 -30.59 35.92
CA LEU A 153 -29.65 -31.28 35.12
C LEU A 153 -29.19 -30.47 33.87
N PRO A 154 -30.10 -29.93 33.03
CA PRO A 154 -29.71 -29.08 31.89
C PRO A 154 -28.99 -27.81 32.33
N VAL A 155 -29.38 -27.24 33.50
CA VAL A 155 -28.74 -26.02 34.05
C VAL A 155 -27.29 -26.30 34.48
N PHE A 156 -27.05 -27.46 35.14
CA PHE A 156 -25.69 -27.87 35.52
C PHE A 156 -24.79 -28.09 34.32
N VAL A 157 -25.28 -28.77 33.26
CA VAL A 157 -24.49 -28.98 32.05
C VAL A 157 -24.18 -27.67 31.35
N PHE A 158 -25.16 -26.76 31.26
CA PHE A 158 -24.95 -25.43 30.68
C PHE A 158 -23.94 -24.62 31.47
N SER A 159 -24.04 -24.63 32.81
CA SER A 159 -23.09 -24.00 33.71
C SER A 159 -21.67 -24.54 33.52
N SER A 160 -21.51 -25.88 33.43
CA SER A 160 -20.22 -26.52 33.18
C SER A 160 -19.65 -26.16 31.82
N CYS A 161 -20.49 -26.08 30.80
CA CYS A 161 -20.06 -25.61 29.45
C CYS A 161 -19.61 -24.16 29.51
N ILE A 162 -20.35 -23.27 30.16
CA ILE A 162 -19.94 -21.85 30.33
C ILE A 162 -18.64 -21.77 31.07
N LYS A 163 -18.45 -22.53 32.14
CA LYS A 163 -17.17 -22.56 32.88
C LYS A 163 -16.02 -23.03 31.98
N GLY A 164 -16.21 -24.09 31.21
CA GLY A 164 -15.22 -24.55 30.24
C GLY A 164 -14.87 -23.48 29.18
N PHE A 165 -15.85 -22.69 28.77
CA PHE A 165 -15.58 -21.53 27.88
C PHE A 165 -14.80 -20.43 28.55
N ILE A 166 -15.10 -20.12 29.81
CA ILE A 166 -14.37 -19.11 30.59
C ILE A 166 -12.92 -19.57 30.77
N ASP A 167 -12.71 -20.84 31.09
CA ASP A 167 -11.39 -21.43 31.26
C ASP A 167 -10.60 -21.39 29.93
N ILE A 168 -11.18 -21.82 28.84
CA ILE A 168 -10.55 -21.70 27.49
C ILE A 168 -10.25 -20.24 27.16
N TYR A 169 -11.16 -19.32 27.50
CA TYR A 169 -10.98 -17.89 27.26
C TYR A 169 -9.81 -17.30 28.08
N GLN A 170 -9.67 -17.71 29.33
CA GLN A 170 -8.62 -17.21 30.23
C GLN A 170 -7.25 -17.82 29.92
N PHE A 171 -7.20 -19.14 29.69
CA PHE A 171 -5.95 -19.89 29.52
C PHE A 171 -5.35 -19.84 28.12
N THR A 172 -6.14 -19.58 27.09
CA THR A 172 -5.67 -19.65 25.69
C THR A 172 -5.45 -18.30 25.03
N GLY A 173 -5.46 -17.20 25.78
CA GLY A 173 -5.35 -15.85 25.19
C GLY A 173 -6.52 -15.48 24.27
N THR A 174 -7.67 -16.16 24.39
CA THR A 174 -8.88 -15.90 23.59
C THR A 174 -9.39 -14.48 23.75
N LYS A 175 -9.06 -13.82 24.89
CA LYS A 175 -9.34 -12.40 25.10
C LYS A 175 -8.59 -11.53 24.10
N GLU A 176 -7.31 -11.79 23.88
CA GLU A 176 -6.52 -11.13 22.86
C GLU A 176 -6.96 -11.51 21.46
N LEU A 177 -7.35 -12.77 21.24
CA LEU A 177 -7.93 -13.25 20.00
C LEU A 177 -9.22 -12.51 19.65
N ILE A 178 -10.10 -12.23 20.61
CA ILE A 178 -11.32 -11.46 20.40
C ILE A 178 -10.98 -9.98 20.15
N TYR A 179 -9.97 -9.45 20.81
CA TYR A 179 -9.49 -8.09 20.56
C TYR A 179 -8.86 -7.98 19.17
N LYS A 180 -7.96 -8.90 18.81
CA LYS A 180 -7.42 -9.02 17.46
C LYS A 180 -8.51 -9.25 16.41
N PHE A 181 -9.58 -9.96 16.74
CA PHE A 181 -10.76 -10.12 15.90
C PHE A 181 -11.47 -8.80 15.60
N LYS A 182 -11.58 -7.88 16.55
CA LYS A 182 -12.10 -6.53 16.31
C LYS A 182 -11.18 -5.71 15.39
N VAL A 183 -9.87 -5.83 15.59
CA VAL A 183 -8.85 -5.18 14.74
C VAL A 183 -8.89 -5.79 13.35
N ASP A 184 -8.90 -7.10 13.23
CA ASP A 184 -8.97 -7.85 11.98
C ASP A 184 -10.28 -7.63 11.22
N ARG A 185 -11.38 -7.33 11.90
CA ARG A 185 -12.65 -6.94 11.28
C ARG A 185 -12.54 -5.62 10.53
N ASN A 186 -11.67 -4.71 10.98
CA ASN A 186 -11.36 -3.47 10.30
C ASN A 186 -10.39 -3.66 9.12
N LEU A 187 -9.64 -4.78 9.12
CA LEU A 187 -8.87 -5.30 7.98
C LEU A 187 -9.75 -6.04 6.96
N ASP A 188 -11.09 -5.93 7.03
CA ASP A 188 -11.97 -6.50 6.01
C ASP A 188 -11.79 -5.74 4.68
N LEU A 189 -10.74 -6.14 4.01
CA LEU A 189 -10.20 -5.71 2.74
C LEU A 189 -11.13 -6.05 1.56
N ARG A 190 -12.34 -6.55 1.85
CA ARG A 190 -13.33 -6.94 0.85
C ARG A 190 -14.16 -5.77 0.33
N ARG A 191 -14.04 -4.61 0.93
CA ARG A 191 -14.75 -3.41 0.48
C ARG A 191 -13.89 -2.61 -0.49
N ASN A 192 -13.57 -3.22 -1.62
CA ASN A 192 -13.17 -2.44 -2.77
C ASN A 192 -14.41 -1.68 -3.26
N LYS A 193 -14.47 -0.40 -2.98
CA LYS A 193 -15.12 0.47 -3.92
C LYS A 193 -14.30 0.32 -5.21
N ALA A 194 -14.97 0.06 -6.33
CA ALA A 194 -14.28 -0.16 -7.61
C ALA A 194 -13.35 1.01 -8.02
N SER A 195 -13.50 2.16 -7.36
CA SER A 195 -12.75 3.39 -7.54
C SER A 195 -11.54 3.56 -6.62
N CYS A 196 -11.30 2.66 -5.64
CA CYS A 196 -10.18 2.78 -4.72
C CYS A 196 -8.94 2.05 -5.23
N TYR A 197 -7.77 2.64 -5.00
CA TYR A 197 -6.46 2.06 -5.32
C TYR A 197 -5.98 1.12 -4.21
N ASP A 198 -6.84 0.20 -3.79
CA ASP A 198 -6.45 -0.86 -2.86
C ASP A 198 -5.48 -1.82 -3.54
N TYR A 199 -4.41 -2.16 -2.86
CA TYR A 199 -3.38 -3.03 -3.40
C TYR A 199 -3.56 -4.48 -2.98
N ALA A 200 -3.70 -5.39 -3.94
CA ALA A 200 -3.70 -6.84 -3.73
C ALA A 200 -2.25 -7.31 -3.52
N ILE A 201 -1.76 -7.21 -2.29
CA ILE A 201 -0.33 -7.30 -1.99
C ILE A 201 0.19 -8.73 -1.96
N ALA A 202 -0.62 -9.69 -1.53
CA ALA A 202 -0.19 -11.06 -1.31
C ALA A 202 -1.38 -12.02 -1.14
N ARG A 203 -1.09 -13.32 -1.07
CA ARG A 203 -2.08 -14.36 -0.75
C ARG A 203 -1.76 -15.03 0.58
N ASP A 204 -2.78 -15.45 1.28
CA ASP A 204 -2.61 -16.28 2.47
C ASP A 204 -2.06 -17.66 2.10
N ARG A 205 -0.98 -18.07 2.76
CA ARG A 205 -0.30 -19.34 2.50
C ARG A 205 -1.21 -20.56 2.61
N LYS A 206 -2.19 -20.55 3.51
CA LYS A 206 -3.03 -21.73 3.80
C LYS A 206 -4.34 -21.75 3.04
N THR A 207 -4.91 -20.59 2.78
CA THR A 207 -6.27 -20.48 2.22
C THR A 207 -6.30 -19.91 0.82
N GLY A 208 -5.16 -19.45 0.28
CA GLY A 208 -5.10 -18.78 -1.02
C GLY A 208 -5.83 -17.43 -1.08
N ARG A 209 -6.34 -16.94 0.06
CA ARG A 209 -7.09 -15.68 0.12
C ARG A 209 -6.17 -14.49 -0.17
N ILE A 210 -6.64 -13.57 -1.03
CA ILE A 210 -5.89 -12.36 -1.37
C ILE A 210 -5.97 -11.37 -0.20
N TYR A 211 -4.81 -10.90 0.23
CA TYR A 211 -4.66 -9.76 1.12
C TYR A 211 -4.60 -8.47 0.31
N ARG A 212 -5.34 -7.47 0.76
CA ARG A 212 -5.34 -6.13 0.14
C ARG A 212 -4.98 -5.10 1.18
N VAL A 213 -4.11 -4.17 0.81
CA VAL A 213 -3.80 -2.98 1.60
C VAL A 213 -4.66 -1.84 1.09
N ALA A 214 -5.42 -1.22 1.97
CA ALA A 214 -6.31 -0.12 1.60
C ALA A 214 -5.51 1.11 1.13
N GLU A 215 -6.07 1.88 0.19
CA GLU A 215 -5.46 3.11 -0.35
C GLU A 215 -4.94 4.04 0.75
N VAL A 216 -5.73 4.25 1.82
CA VAL A 216 -5.33 5.10 2.95
C VAL A 216 -4.05 4.62 3.64
N ILE A 217 -3.81 3.29 3.67
CA ILE A 217 -2.60 2.72 4.27
C ILE A 217 -1.44 2.80 3.30
N ARG A 218 -1.70 2.63 2.00
CA ARG A 218 -0.68 2.82 0.96
C ARG A 218 -0.08 4.23 0.99
N THR A 219 -0.89 5.27 1.31
CA THR A 219 -0.37 6.64 1.48
C THR A 219 0.57 6.78 2.68
N MET A 220 0.69 5.77 3.53
CA MET A 220 1.65 5.70 4.64
C MET A 220 2.88 4.86 4.29
N HIS A 221 3.17 4.74 3.01
CA HIS A 221 4.36 4.13 2.41
C HIS A 221 4.48 2.61 2.59
N LEU A 222 5.22 2.00 1.66
CA LEU A 222 5.54 0.59 1.59
C LEU A 222 7.07 0.43 1.53
N LEU A 223 7.61 -0.45 2.37
CA LEU A 223 9.01 -0.84 2.36
C LEU A 223 9.12 -2.33 2.07
N ILE A 224 9.94 -2.69 1.09
CA ILE A 224 10.18 -4.08 0.70
C ILE A 224 11.65 -4.39 0.95
N ILE A 225 11.90 -5.47 1.69
CA ILE A 225 13.23 -5.85 2.15
C ILE A 225 13.51 -7.28 1.72
N GLY A 226 14.66 -7.52 1.16
CA GLY A 226 15.10 -8.87 0.81
C GLY A 226 16.34 -8.90 -0.07
N ALA A 227 17.04 -10.02 -0.07
CA ALA A 227 18.27 -10.23 -0.84
C ALA A 227 18.02 -10.13 -2.36
N THR A 228 19.08 -9.90 -3.12
CA THR A 228 19.05 -9.93 -4.59
C THR A 228 18.52 -11.28 -5.07
N GLY A 229 17.68 -11.27 -6.10
CA GLY A 229 17.07 -12.49 -6.65
C GLY A 229 15.88 -13.06 -5.88
N SER A 230 15.44 -12.43 -4.77
CA SER A 230 14.27 -12.88 -4.01
C SER A 230 12.92 -12.61 -4.69
N GLY A 231 12.90 -11.91 -5.84
CA GLY A 231 11.68 -11.60 -6.58
C GLY A 231 10.94 -10.34 -6.13
N LYS A 232 11.59 -9.46 -5.38
CA LYS A 232 11.00 -8.20 -4.87
C LYS A 232 10.28 -7.39 -5.94
N THR A 233 10.97 -7.11 -7.04
CA THR A 233 10.47 -6.30 -8.15
C THR A 233 9.38 -7.02 -8.92
N SER A 234 9.63 -8.27 -9.33
CA SER A 234 8.75 -9.04 -10.21
C SER A 234 7.49 -9.59 -9.53
N MET A 235 7.55 -9.90 -8.22
CA MET A 235 6.42 -10.43 -7.47
C MET A 235 5.66 -9.35 -6.67
N ASN A 236 6.19 -8.13 -6.58
CA ASN A 236 5.53 -7.08 -5.83
C ASN A 236 5.31 -5.80 -6.62
N PHE A 237 6.37 -5.15 -7.14
CA PHE A 237 6.20 -3.90 -7.87
C PHE A 237 5.37 -4.09 -9.14
N LEU A 238 5.74 -5.03 -9.97
CA LEU A 238 5.06 -5.24 -11.26
C LEU A 238 3.58 -5.58 -11.11
N PRO A 239 3.16 -6.53 -10.24
CA PRO A 239 1.75 -6.77 -9.97
C PRO A 239 1.03 -5.55 -9.36
N GLY A 240 1.71 -4.78 -8.49
CA GLY A 240 1.17 -3.56 -7.90
C GLY A 240 0.90 -2.47 -8.93
N ILE A 241 1.86 -2.22 -9.81
CA ILE A 241 1.74 -1.25 -10.90
C ILE A 241 0.63 -1.68 -11.88
N ALA A 242 0.55 -2.96 -12.25
CA ALA A 242 -0.52 -3.49 -13.11
C ALA A 242 -1.91 -3.28 -12.48
N ASN A 243 -2.04 -3.51 -11.16
CA ASN A 243 -3.28 -3.25 -10.42
C ASN A 243 -3.67 -1.75 -10.45
N ASP A 244 -2.70 -0.86 -10.27
CA ASP A 244 -2.93 0.58 -10.26
C ASP A 244 -3.32 1.10 -11.65
N LEU A 245 -2.64 0.63 -12.69
CA LEU A 245 -2.99 0.92 -14.07
C LEU A 245 -4.40 0.44 -14.42
N ASN A 246 -4.78 -0.79 -14.02
CA ASN A 246 -6.12 -1.33 -14.24
C ASN A 246 -7.20 -0.49 -13.52
N THR A 247 -6.94 -0.10 -12.28
CA THR A 247 -7.88 0.72 -11.50
C THR A 247 -8.04 2.10 -12.13
N ARG A 248 -6.94 2.70 -12.59
CA ARG A 248 -6.94 3.98 -13.29
C ARG A 248 -7.81 3.94 -14.55
N VAL A 249 -7.61 2.94 -15.41
CA VAL A 249 -8.41 2.79 -16.65
C VAL A 249 -9.89 2.56 -16.33
N LYS A 250 -10.23 1.77 -15.31
CA LYS A 250 -11.62 1.58 -14.85
C LYS A 250 -12.25 2.88 -14.37
N ASN A 251 -11.50 3.69 -13.63
CA ASN A 251 -11.97 5.00 -13.15
C ASN A 251 -12.19 5.97 -14.32
N GLU A 252 -11.22 6.06 -15.24
CA GLU A 252 -11.32 6.88 -16.45
C GLU A 252 -12.52 6.49 -17.32
N ASN A 253 -12.70 5.19 -17.59
CA ASN A 253 -13.86 4.69 -18.31
C ASN A 253 -15.19 5.07 -17.63
N THR A 254 -15.20 5.04 -16.29
CA THR A 254 -16.39 5.42 -15.52
C THR A 254 -16.66 6.91 -15.61
N GLN A 255 -15.62 7.73 -15.55
CA GLN A 255 -15.73 9.18 -15.77
C GLN A 255 -16.27 9.46 -17.18
N LYS A 256 -15.62 8.92 -18.23
CA LYS A 256 -16.00 9.12 -19.64
C LYS A 256 -17.46 8.73 -19.89
N LYS A 257 -17.89 7.54 -19.43
CA LYS A 257 -19.28 7.07 -19.59
C LYS A 257 -20.30 7.97 -18.89
N LYS A 258 -20.01 8.41 -17.67
CA LYS A 258 -20.93 9.28 -16.93
C LYS A 258 -20.99 10.69 -17.49
N VAL A 259 -19.85 11.23 -17.95
CA VAL A 259 -19.81 12.56 -18.59
C VAL A 259 -20.54 12.50 -19.93
N GLN A 260 -20.37 11.45 -20.74
CA GLN A 260 -21.16 11.25 -21.96
C GLN A 260 -22.65 11.26 -21.68
N GLN A 261 -23.12 10.54 -20.65
CA GLN A 261 -24.53 10.54 -20.26
C GLN A 261 -25.04 11.94 -19.85
N MET A 262 -24.16 12.79 -19.30
CA MET A 262 -24.53 14.19 -18.99
C MET A 262 -24.56 15.06 -20.25
N LEU A 263 -23.68 14.82 -21.22
CA LEU A 263 -23.71 15.45 -22.55
C LEU A 263 -25.00 15.09 -23.30
N ASP A 264 -25.33 13.80 -23.36
CA ASP A 264 -26.54 13.29 -24.01
C ASP A 264 -27.83 13.89 -23.43
N LYS A 265 -27.82 14.22 -22.12
CA LYS A 265 -28.94 14.88 -21.42
C LYS A 265 -28.92 16.40 -21.49
N GLY A 266 -27.91 17.00 -22.09
CA GLY A 266 -27.73 18.45 -22.11
C GLY A 266 -27.48 19.08 -20.72
N GLU A 267 -27.03 18.28 -19.72
CA GLU A 267 -26.66 18.79 -18.39
C GLU A 267 -25.29 19.49 -18.43
N VAL A 268 -24.42 19.10 -19.35
CA VAL A 268 -23.11 19.72 -19.62
C VAL A 268 -22.92 19.95 -21.11
N THR A 269 -22.08 20.93 -21.46
CA THR A 269 -21.65 21.20 -22.82
C THR A 269 -20.14 21.11 -22.92
N LEU A 270 -19.63 20.68 -24.07
CA LEU A 270 -18.20 20.69 -24.38
C LEU A 270 -17.76 22.11 -24.72
N ILE A 271 -16.67 22.60 -24.13
CA ILE A 271 -16.15 23.95 -24.38
C ILE A 271 -15.27 23.94 -25.62
N ASP A 272 -14.34 23.00 -25.66
CA ASP A 272 -13.34 22.86 -26.72
C ASP A 272 -13.34 21.44 -27.25
N ASN A 273 -12.88 21.24 -28.50
CA ASN A 273 -12.63 19.92 -29.03
C ASN A 273 -11.46 19.28 -28.29
N ILE A 274 -11.68 18.13 -27.66
CA ILE A 274 -10.69 17.43 -26.84
C ILE A 274 -10.25 16.11 -27.49
N LYS A 275 -8.99 15.78 -27.27
CA LYS A 275 -8.47 14.45 -27.53
C LYS A 275 -8.63 13.57 -26.29
N ASP A 276 -8.70 12.26 -26.47
CA ASP A 276 -8.82 11.34 -25.33
C ASP A 276 -7.69 11.49 -24.29
N CYS A 277 -6.49 11.85 -24.76
CA CYS A 277 -5.35 12.10 -23.87
C CYS A 277 -5.49 13.38 -23.03
N ASP A 278 -6.35 14.30 -23.42
CA ASP A 278 -6.55 15.60 -22.76
C ASP A 278 -7.86 15.63 -21.97
N PHE A 279 -8.50 14.48 -21.78
CA PHE A 279 -9.74 14.38 -21.03
C PHE A 279 -9.59 14.88 -19.59
N ASP A 280 -10.18 16.05 -19.32
CA ASP A 280 -10.20 16.71 -18.02
C ASP A 280 -11.53 17.40 -17.76
N LYS A 281 -11.77 17.69 -16.48
CA LYS A 281 -12.99 18.38 -16.02
C LYS A 281 -13.13 19.79 -16.61
N SER A 282 -12.03 20.47 -16.88
CA SER A 282 -12.00 21.85 -17.40
C SER A 282 -12.63 22.00 -18.78
N HIS A 283 -12.70 20.94 -19.56
CA HIS A 283 -13.29 20.95 -20.91
C HIS A 283 -14.82 20.95 -20.92
N PHE A 284 -15.47 20.89 -19.75
CA PHE A 284 -16.93 20.78 -19.66
C PHE A 284 -17.53 21.97 -18.89
N ARG A 285 -18.54 22.59 -19.49
CA ARG A 285 -19.36 23.64 -18.86
C ARG A 285 -20.68 23.03 -18.38
N ALA A 286 -20.94 23.11 -17.07
CA ALA A 286 -22.20 22.66 -16.49
C ALA A 286 -23.31 23.71 -16.73
N LYS A 287 -24.52 23.26 -17.05
CA LYS A 287 -25.70 24.11 -17.31
C LYS A 287 -26.15 24.83 -16.04
N ASP A 288 -26.10 24.17 -14.90
CA ASP A 288 -26.56 24.69 -13.60
C ASP A 288 -25.68 24.21 -12.44
N ALA A 289 -25.94 24.75 -11.22
CA ALA A 289 -25.21 24.36 -10.03
C ALA A 289 -25.35 22.88 -9.65
N THR A 290 -26.45 22.24 -10.01
CA THR A 290 -26.70 20.81 -9.74
C THR A 290 -25.86 19.96 -10.67
N ALA A 291 -25.83 20.28 -11.96
CA ALA A 291 -24.97 19.62 -12.95
C ALA A 291 -23.48 19.81 -12.58
N LYS A 292 -23.07 21.00 -12.11
CA LYS A 292 -21.70 21.25 -11.64
C LYS A 292 -21.34 20.34 -10.47
N LYS A 293 -22.20 20.21 -9.48
CA LYS A 293 -21.98 19.29 -8.34
C LYS A 293 -21.92 17.81 -8.78
N LYS A 294 -22.76 17.41 -9.74
CA LYS A 294 -22.71 16.06 -10.30
C LYS A 294 -21.39 15.80 -11.02
N LEU A 295 -20.97 16.74 -11.88
CA LEU A 295 -19.69 16.66 -12.58
C LEU A 295 -18.52 16.54 -11.61
N GLU A 296 -18.44 17.42 -10.62
CA GLU A 296 -17.41 17.37 -9.58
C GLU A 296 -17.42 16.05 -8.81
N LYS A 297 -18.60 15.52 -8.52
CA LYS A 297 -18.74 14.21 -7.86
C LYS A 297 -18.24 13.06 -8.71
N ILE A 298 -18.46 13.07 -10.03
CA ILE A 298 -17.98 12.03 -10.95
C ILE A 298 -16.45 11.92 -10.87
N PHE A 299 -15.74 13.06 -10.97
CA PHE A 299 -14.28 13.09 -10.91
C PHE A 299 -13.75 12.76 -9.51
N LYS A 300 -14.44 13.21 -8.46
CA LYS A 300 -14.08 12.92 -7.07
C LYS A 300 -14.28 11.45 -6.70
N ASP A 301 -15.36 10.82 -7.15
CA ASP A 301 -15.69 9.43 -6.81
C ASP A 301 -14.86 8.42 -7.64
N ASN A 302 -14.25 8.85 -8.74
CA ASN A 302 -13.44 8.02 -9.63
C ASN A 302 -12.10 8.71 -9.92
N PRO A 303 -11.24 8.91 -8.91
CA PRO A 303 -9.98 9.65 -9.08
C PRO A 303 -9.01 8.89 -10.00
N LEU A 304 -8.25 9.64 -10.80
CA LEU A 304 -7.11 9.10 -11.52
C LEU A 304 -5.85 9.20 -10.67
N CYS A 305 -4.86 8.35 -10.93
CA CYS A 305 -3.55 8.40 -10.28
C CYS A 305 -2.44 8.61 -11.30
N GLY A 306 -1.40 9.32 -10.89
CA GLY A 306 -0.10 9.28 -11.56
C GLY A 306 0.74 8.10 -11.05
N ILE A 307 1.66 7.63 -11.86
CA ILE A 307 2.61 6.57 -11.49
C ILE A 307 4.00 7.03 -11.91
N THR A 308 4.92 7.06 -10.95
CA THR A 308 6.33 7.38 -11.19
C THR A 308 7.17 6.18 -10.77
N VAL A 309 7.97 5.65 -11.69
CA VAL A 309 8.85 4.50 -11.45
C VAL A 309 10.29 4.96 -11.66
N VAL A 310 11.15 4.70 -10.67
CA VAL A 310 12.59 4.98 -10.73
C VAL A 310 13.30 3.64 -10.55
N ALA A 311 14.00 3.21 -11.58
CA ALA A 311 14.63 1.89 -11.65
C ALA A 311 16.12 1.96 -12.04
N PRO A 312 16.96 1.07 -11.45
CA PRO A 312 18.41 1.03 -11.76
C PRO A 312 18.74 0.29 -13.06
N ASN A 313 17.74 -0.31 -13.69
CA ASN A 313 17.89 -1.07 -14.93
C ASN A 313 16.65 -0.92 -15.82
N ASP A 314 16.77 -1.32 -17.08
CA ASP A 314 15.74 -1.19 -18.10
C ASP A 314 14.57 -2.18 -17.93
N SER A 315 14.78 -3.33 -17.29
CA SER A 315 13.78 -4.40 -17.25
C SER A 315 12.44 -3.98 -16.63
N LEU A 316 12.45 -3.36 -15.45
CA LEU A 316 11.22 -2.87 -14.83
C LEU A 316 10.59 -1.74 -15.64
N GLY A 317 11.42 -0.81 -16.16
CA GLY A 317 10.95 0.30 -16.98
C GLY A 317 10.25 -0.18 -18.26
N ASP A 318 10.82 -1.15 -18.96
CA ASP A 318 10.26 -1.76 -20.17
C ASP A 318 8.94 -2.48 -19.89
N ASP A 319 8.87 -3.25 -18.81
CA ASP A 319 7.65 -3.94 -18.40
C ASP A 319 6.53 -2.94 -18.07
N VAL A 320 6.82 -1.89 -17.33
CA VAL A 320 5.84 -0.84 -16.99
C VAL A 320 5.36 -0.10 -18.24
N TYR A 321 6.29 0.22 -19.15
CA TYR A 321 5.95 0.84 -20.43
C TYR A 321 5.01 -0.06 -21.25
N ARG A 322 5.37 -1.35 -21.38
CA ARG A 322 4.55 -2.35 -22.07
C ARG A 322 3.16 -2.48 -21.45
N LEU A 323 3.07 -2.54 -20.13
CA LEU A 323 1.80 -2.62 -19.40
C LEU A 323 0.92 -1.37 -19.61
N ALA A 324 1.53 -0.18 -19.61
CA ALA A 324 0.81 1.07 -19.84
C ALA A 324 0.31 1.20 -21.28
N LYS A 325 1.16 0.91 -22.28
CA LYS A 325 0.77 0.91 -23.70
C LYS A 325 -0.31 -0.13 -24.02
N LYS A 326 -0.20 -1.35 -23.47
CA LYS A 326 -1.24 -2.41 -23.63
C LYS A 326 -2.62 -1.95 -23.15
N ARG A 327 -2.67 -1.04 -22.18
CA ARG A 327 -3.89 -0.42 -21.63
C ARG A 327 -4.32 0.85 -22.36
N GLY A 328 -3.69 1.19 -23.48
CA GLY A 328 -4.03 2.36 -24.30
C GLY A 328 -3.69 3.70 -23.66
N MET A 329 -2.74 3.74 -22.73
CA MET A 329 -2.32 5.00 -22.13
C MET A 329 -1.46 5.82 -23.10
N THR A 330 -1.69 7.12 -23.14
CA THR A 330 -1.00 8.08 -24.02
C THR A 330 -0.07 9.03 -23.24
N LYS A 331 -0.41 9.38 -21.99
CA LYS A 331 0.40 10.27 -21.14
C LYS A 331 1.52 9.47 -20.45
N ILE A 332 2.53 9.06 -21.22
CA ILE A 332 3.69 8.32 -20.74
C ILE A 332 4.94 9.13 -21.03
N ASN A 333 5.75 9.36 -19.98
CA ASN A 333 7.08 9.95 -20.07
C ASN A 333 8.12 8.85 -19.83
N ARG A 334 9.02 8.66 -20.77
CA ARG A 334 10.07 7.65 -20.67
C ARG A 334 11.44 8.33 -20.74
N ILE A 335 12.17 8.31 -19.64
CA ILE A 335 13.48 8.90 -19.47
C ILE A 335 14.47 7.75 -19.28
N ASP A 336 15.22 7.43 -20.35
CA ASP A 336 16.12 6.28 -20.38
C ASP A 336 17.33 6.60 -21.26
N PRO A 337 18.57 6.54 -20.72
CA PRO A 337 19.79 6.81 -21.48
C PRO A 337 19.94 6.00 -22.74
N LYS A 338 19.49 4.74 -22.74
CA LYS A 338 19.63 3.83 -23.87
C LYS A 338 18.72 4.18 -25.04
N LEU A 339 17.64 4.92 -24.82
CA LEU A 339 16.68 5.30 -25.86
C LEU A 339 17.15 6.48 -26.71
N VAL A 340 18.06 7.30 -26.23
CA VAL A 340 18.56 8.50 -26.94
C VAL A 340 18.99 8.18 -28.37
N ASN A 341 19.60 7.01 -28.58
CA ASN A 341 20.09 6.54 -29.86
C ASN A 341 19.35 5.31 -30.41
N GLY A 342 18.23 4.92 -29.77
CA GLY A 342 17.51 3.67 -30.05
C GLY A 342 16.40 3.77 -31.08
N LYS A 343 15.75 2.59 -31.36
CA LYS A 343 14.65 2.45 -32.33
C LYS A 343 13.35 3.15 -31.91
N HIS A 344 13.24 3.61 -30.65
CA HIS A 344 12.02 4.23 -30.08
C HIS A 344 12.29 5.69 -29.69
N LYS A 345 13.00 6.41 -30.54
CA LYS A 345 13.37 7.81 -30.29
C LYS A 345 12.16 8.74 -30.12
N GLU A 346 11.02 8.39 -30.71
CA GLU A 346 9.76 9.14 -30.58
C GLU A 346 9.14 9.08 -29.17
N ASP A 347 9.45 8.05 -28.38
CA ASP A 347 8.96 7.90 -27.03
C ASP A 347 9.90 8.51 -25.95
N PHE A 348 11.08 9.01 -26.39
CA PHE A 348 12.07 9.59 -25.49
C PHE A 348 11.67 11.01 -25.08
N ILE A 349 11.76 11.27 -23.79
CA ILE A 349 11.76 12.61 -23.23
C ILE A 349 13.00 12.77 -22.35
N GLY A 350 13.67 13.90 -22.43
CA GLY A 350 14.82 14.15 -21.60
C GLY A 350 14.46 14.69 -20.21
N PHE A 351 15.47 14.92 -19.41
CA PHE A 351 15.34 15.52 -18.09
C PHE A 351 16.47 16.52 -17.85
N ASN A 352 16.18 17.78 -18.02
CA ASN A 352 17.08 18.86 -17.64
C ASN A 352 16.85 19.26 -16.17
N PRO A 353 17.82 19.06 -15.25
CA PRO A 353 17.64 19.40 -13.84
C PRO A 353 17.45 20.90 -13.59
N LEU A 354 17.82 21.75 -14.54
CA LEU A 354 17.66 23.20 -14.49
C LEU A 354 16.38 23.69 -15.17
N PHE A 355 15.58 22.81 -15.76
CA PHE A 355 14.32 23.16 -16.41
C PHE A 355 13.31 23.77 -15.42
N ILE A 356 12.77 24.93 -15.77
CA ILE A 356 11.68 25.61 -15.04
C ILE A 356 10.44 25.59 -15.92
N SER A 357 9.31 25.09 -15.36
CA SER A 357 8.04 25.05 -16.07
C SER A 357 7.63 26.42 -16.57
N PRO A 358 7.22 26.58 -17.85
CA PRO A 358 6.71 27.84 -18.36
C PRO A 358 5.40 28.28 -17.68
N ASP A 359 4.65 27.32 -17.14
CA ASP A 359 3.32 27.56 -16.52
C ASP A 359 3.44 28.07 -15.07
N ILE A 360 4.67 28.24 -14.56
CA ILE A 360 4.87 28.73 -13.18
C ILE A 360 4.62 30.25 -13.10
N THR A 361 3.98 30.69 -12.01
CA THR A 361 3.71 32.12 -11.80
C THR A 361 5.03 32.90 -11.59
N ASP A 362 5.09 34.18 -11.97
CA ASP A 362 6.30 35.00 -11.79
C ASP A 362 6.70 35.10 -10.31
N ALA A 363 5.75 35.13 -9.39
CA ALA A 363 6.00 35.13 -7.96
C ALA A 363 6.70 33.86 -7.48
N ASP A 364 6.33 32.68 -8.04
CA ASP A 364 6.91 31.39 -7.67
C ASP A 364 8.21 31.13 -8.44
N ARG A 365 8.44 31.80 -9.55
CA ARG A 365 9.60 31.59 -10.43
C ARG A 365 10.93 31.85 -9.74
N ASN A 366 11.03 32.95 -8.99
CA ASN A 366 12.26 33.28 -8.25
C ASN A 366 12.53 32.24 -7.14
N ILE A 367 11.48 31.77 -6.47
CA ILE A 367 11.60 30.68 -5.49
C ILE A 367 12.11 29.42 -6.16
N GLU A 368 11.58 29.10 -7.34
CA GLU A 368 11.99 27.90 -8.08
C GLU A 368 13.42 27.98 -8.58
N ILE A 369 13.87 29.13 -9.06
CA ILE A 369 15.29 29.37 -9.44
C ILE A 369 16.21 29.01 -8.26
N VAL A 370 15.90 29.48 -7.06
CA VAL A 370 16.70 29.18 -5.86
C VAL A 370 16.65 27.70 -5.50
N ASN A 371 15.47 27.06 -5.62
CA ASN A 371 15.31 25.64 -5.34
C ASN A 371 16.09 24.77 -6.33
N LYS A 372 16.03 25.07 -7.62
CA LYS A 372 16.79 24.40 -8.68
C LYS A 372 18.29 24.51 -8.45
N ALA A 373 18.77 25.73 -8.18
CA ALA A 373 20.17 25.97 -7.89
C ALA A 373 20.67 25.20 -6.65
N ARG A 374 19.85 25.16 -5.58
CA ARG A 374 20.16 24.37 -4.38
C ARG A 374 20.15 22.86 -4.64
N ASN A 375 19.18 22.37 -5.39
CA ASN A 375 19.11 20.95 -5.74
C ASN A 375 20.32 20.55 -6.56
N PHE A 376 20.68 21.35 -7.56
CA PHE A 376 21.87 21.13 -8.39
C PHE A 376 23.13 21.08 -7.52
N ALA A 377 23.34 22.07 -6.65
CA ALA A 377 24.48 22.10 -5.74
C ALA A 377 24.49 20.92 -4.76
N ASN A 378 23.34 20.50 -4.23
CA ASN A 378 23.26 19.39 -3.29
C ASN A 378 23.60 18.04 -3.96
N VAL A 379 23.25 17.84 -5.22
CA VAL A 379 23.58 16.60 -5.95
C VAL A 379 25.09 16.57 -6.25
N LEU A 380 25.66 17.64 -6.79
CA LEU A 380 27.12 17.71 -7.02
C LEU A 380 27.88 17.52 -5.70
N GLN A 381 27.39 18.10 -4.60
CA GLN A 381 27.97 17.90 -3.28
C GLN A 381 27.89 16.44 -2.83
N ALA A 382 26.76 15.76 -3.03
CA ALA A 382 26.61 14.36 -2.64
C ALA A 382 27.56 13.44 -3.41
N ILE A 383 27.86 13.77 -4.65
CA ILE A 383 28.86 13.05 -5.47
C ILE A 383 30.27 13.33 -4.94
N PHE A 384 30.57 14.60 -4.65
CA PHE A 384 31.86 15.01 -4.07
C PHE A 384 32.15 14.30 -2.75
N ASP A 385 31.17 14.25 -1.83
CA ASP A 385 31.29 13.59 -0.55
C ASP A 385 31.50 12.06 -0.70
N SER A 386 30.90 11.45 -1.73
CA SER A 386 31.07 10.02 -2.02
C SER A 386 32.45 9.66 -2.59
N SER A 387 33.16 10.61 -3.16
CA SER A 387 34.55 10.40 -3.68
C SER A 387 35.62 10.40 -2.59
N GLY A 388 35.24 10.54 -1.32
CA GLY A 388 36.13 10.45 -0.15
C GLY A 388 36.84 11.74 0.22
N SER A 389 36.54 12.87 -0.43
CA SER A 389 37.11 14.17 -0.10
C SER A 389 36.20 14.86 0.94
N SER A 390 36.64 14.93 2.18
CA SER A 390 35.82 15.36 3.33
C SER A 390 36.21 16.67 3.97
N ASP A 391 36.96 17.55 3.27
CA ASP A 391 37.28 18.85 3.84
C ASP A 391 36.04 19.77 3.82
N PRO A 392 35.50 20.13 5.01
CA PRO A 392 34.31 20.97 5.09
C PRO A 392 34.46 22.35 4.46
N TYR A 393 35.66 22.85 4.35
CA TYR A 393 35.93 24.15 3.71
C TYR A 393 35.65 24.10 2.22
N PHE A 394 36.22 23.14 1.50
CA PHE A 394 36.00 22.99 0.05
C PHE A 394 34.55 22.60 -0.25
N SER A 395 33.98 21.75 0.57
CA SER A 395 32.57 21.35 0.50
C SER A 395 31.65 22.58 0.54
N ASN A 396 31.82 23.46 1.51
CA ASN A 396 31.02 24.68 1.64
C ASN A 396 31.30 25.69 0.50
N LEU A 397 32.56 25.85 0.11
CA LEU A 397 32.96 26.75 -0.98
C LEU A 397 32.25 26.31 -2.29
N ASN A 398 32.36 25.04 -2.65
CA ASN A 398 31.78 24.49 -3.85
C ASN A 398 30.24 24.64 -3.85
N LYS A 399 29.60 24.42 -2.71
CA LYS A 399 28.15 24.59 -2.56
C LYS A 399 27.70 26.04 -2.75
N VAL A 400 28.44 27.01 -2.20
CA VAL A 400 28.13 28.43 -2.34
C VAL A 400 28.37 28.88 -3.78
N LEU A 401 29.49 28.49 -4.39
CA LEU A 401 29.79 28.77 -5.79
C LEU A 401 28.72 28.21 -6.72
N THR A 402 28.43 26.92 -6.62
CA THR A 402 27.42 26.26 -7.46
C THR A 402 26.04 26.91 -7.31
N THR A 403 25.60 27.16 -6.07
CA THR A 403 24.30 27.79 -5.83
C THR A 403 24.24 29.21 -6.40
N SER A 404 25.29 30.02 -6.24
CA SER A 404 25.32 31.38 -6.72
C SER A 404 25.38 31.47 -8.24
N LEU A 405 26.27 30.69 -8.85
CA LEU A 405 26.42 30.63 -10.30
C LEU A 405 25.16 30.11 -10.99
N THR A 406 24.63 28.98 -10.53
CA THR A 406 23.39 28.40 -11.09
C THR A 406 22.19 29.33 -10.94
N THR A 407 22.08 30.08 -9.82
CA THR A 407 21.00 31.05 -9.64
C THR A 407 21.09 32.18 -10.70
N VAL A 408 22.29 32.68 -10.95
CA VAL A 408 22.50 33.72 -11.96
C VAL A 408 22.27 33.17 -13.37
N ILE A 409 22.78 31.98 -13.69
CA ILE A 409 22.51 31.31 -14.97
C ILE A 409 21.00 31.18 -15.22
N LEU A 410 20.24 30.66 -14.27
CA LEU A 410 18.80 30.41 -14.43
C LEU A 410 18.00 31.70 -14.65
N LYS A 411 18.42 32.82 -14.06
CA LYS A 411 17.74 34.11 -14.23
C LYS A 411 18.19 34.84 -15.51
N ALA A 412 19.48 34.85 -15.79
CA ALA A 412 20.05 35.61 -16.92
C ALA A 412 19.87 34.92 -18.28
N TYR A 413 19.93 33.58 -18.34
CA TYR A 413 19.91 32.84 -19.59
C TYR A 413 18.70 33.11 -20.49
N PRO A 414 17.45 33.15 -19.99
CA PRO A 414 16.29 33.50 -20.82
C PRO A 414 16.39 34.91 -21.42
N ILE A 415 17.04 35.86 -20.71
CA ILE A 415 17.25 37.22 -21.19
C ILE A 415 18.34 37.22 -22.28
N LEU A 416 19.43 36.46 -22.04
CA LEU A 416 20.50 36.29 -23.02
C LEU A 416 20.02 35.60 -24.30
N HIS A 417 19.17 34.61 -24.19
CA HIS A 417 18.52 33.96 -25.34
C HIS A 417 17.77 34.95 -26.23
N VAL A 418 17.05 35.90 -25.64
CA VAL A 418 16.36 36.95 -26.42
C VAL A 418 17.32 37.98 -26.99
N LYS A 419 18.35 38.40 -26.24
CA LYS A 419 19.32 39.41 -26.68
C LYS A 419 20.35 38.87 -27.67
N MET A 420 20.79 37.62 -27.49
CA MET A 420 21.87 37.01 -28.25
C MET A 420 21.55 35.59 -28.71
N PRO A 421 20.49 35.36 -29.52
CA PRO A 421 20.03 34.02 -29.88
C PRO A 421 21.02 33.18 -30.64
N ALA A 422 21.97 33.78 -31.32
CA ALA A 422 23.02 33.05 -32.02
C ALA A 422 24.03 32.38 -31.08
N LYS A 423 24.26 32.94 -29.89
CA LYS A 423 25.15 32.40 -28.86
C LYS A 423 24.39 31.49 -27.86
N TYR A 424 23.18 31.88 -27.50
CA TYR A 424 22.31 31.19 -26.53
C TYR A 424 21.09 30.63 -27.27
N SER A 425 21.27 29.49 -27.96
CA SER A 425 20.27 28.95 -28.90
C SER A 425 19.07 28.27 -28.20
N GLN A 426 19.26 27.71 -27.02
CA GLN A 426 18.21 27.02 -26.26
C GLN A 426 17.34 28.03 -25.47
N LYS A 427 16.09 27.68 -25.20
CA LYS A 427 15.20 28.56 -24.42
C LYS A 427 15.53 28.61 -22.94
N GLN A 428 16.13 27.55 -22.41
CA GLN A 428 16.49 27.41 -21.01
C GLN A 428 17.92 26.84 -20.88
N PRO A 429 18.61 27.21 -19.79
CA PRO A 429 19.97 26.69 -19.57
C PRO A 429 19.94 25.21 -19.21
N THR A 430 21.06 24.55 -19.45
CA THR A 430 21.31 23.14 -19.11
C THR A 430 22.55 23.04 -18.22
N PRO A 431 22.87 21.89 -17.67
CA PRO A 431 24.16 21.70 -16.97
C PRO A 431 25.40 22.00 -17.82
N GLN A 432 25.28 22.01 -19.14
CA GLN A 432 26.41 22.35 -20.05
C GLN A 432 26.87 23.78 -19.82
N GLU A 433 25.97 24.74 -19.66
CA GLU A 433 26.35 26.14 -19.41
C GLU A 433 27.09 26.31 -18.09
N PHE A 434 26.73 25.54 -17.07
CA PHE A 434 27.48 25.53 -15.82
C PHE A 434 28.88 24.96 -16.01
N TYR A 435 29.03 23.85 -16.75
CA TYR A 435 30.30 23.23 -17.07
C TYR A 435 31.19 24.18 -17.87
N ASP A 436 30.67 24.85 -18.91
CA ASP A 436 31.42 25.76 -19.78
C ASP A 436 31.95 26.93 -18.96
N ILE A 437 31.18 27.54 -18.08
CA ILE A 437 31.62 28.63 -17.21
C ILE A 437 32.66 28.15 -16.20
N MET A 438 32.53 26.95 -15.66
CA MET A 438 33.49 26.39 -14.72
C MET A 438 34.82 26.06 -15.43
N SER A 439 34.81 25.78 -16.72
CA SER A 439 35.98 25.54 -17.55
C SER A 439 36.68 26.86 -17.97
N ASP A 440 35.89 27.90 -18.27
CA ASP A 440 36.33 29.24 -18.61
C ASP A 440 35.51 30.31 -17.90
N PHE A 441 36.03 30.84 -16.80
CA PHE A 441 35.34 31.84 -15.99
C PHE A 441 35.02 33.13 -16.77
N GLY A 442 35.71 33.43 -17.87
CA GLY A 442 35.42 34.57 -18.71
C GLY A 442 34.01 34.58 -19.31
N LEU A 443 33.44 33.37 -19.50
CA LEU A 443 32.09 33.22 -20.01
C LEU A 443 31.00 33.76 -19.06
N VAL A 444 31.29 33.94 -17.75
CA VAL A 444 30.33 34.48 -16.78
C VAL A 444 30.06 35.97 -17.02
N GLN A 445 30.93 36.68 -17.76
CA GLN A 445 30.78 38.11 -18.00
C GLN A 445 29.40 38.47 -18.59
N ASP A 446 28.97 37.78 -19.64
CA ASP A 446 27.66 38.04 -20.26
C ASP A 446 26.49 37.94 -19.26
N TYR A 447 26.56 36.95 -18.37
CA TYR A 447 25.54 36.73 -17.34
C TYR A 447 25.53 37.85 -16.30
N VAL A 448 26.72 38.29 -15.90
CA VAL A 448 26.88 39.37 -14.91
C VAL A 448 26.42 40.71 -15.50
N ASP A 449 26.81 41.02 -16.75
CA ASP A 449 26.42 42.25 -17.42
C ASP A 449 24.89 42.37 -17.57
N VAL A 450 24.25 41.31 -18.06
CA VAL A 450 22.81 41.25 -18.22
C VAL A 450 22.09 41.35 -16.85
N MET A 451 22.61 40.72 -15.82
CA MET A 451 22.02 40.81 -14.49
C MET A 451 22.23 42.18 -13.83
N ASN A 452 23.35 42.83 -14.05
CA ASN A 452 23.61 44.21 -13.61
C ASN A 452 22.61 45.20 -14.27
N GLU A 453 22.31 44.99 -15.54
CA GLU A 453 21.25 45.76 -16.24
C GLU A 453 19.87 45.45 -15.68
N TYR A 454 19.54 44.15 -15.54
CA TYR A 454 18.25 43.68 -15.01
C TYR A 454 17.91 44.28 -13.63
N ILE A 455 18.88 44.29 -12.69
CA ILE A 455 18.61 44.79 -11.32
C ILE A 455 18.51 46.31 -11.27
N LYS A 456 18.94 47.07 -12.32
CA LYS A 456 18.66 48.51 -12.44
C LYS A 456 17.19 48.76 -12.79
N ASP A 457 16.68 47.91 -13.69
CA ASP A 457 15.30 48.04 -14.18
C ASP A 457 14.26 47.44 -13.18
N ASN A 458 14.71 46.51 -12.30
CA ASN A 458 13.89 45.82 -11.32
C ASN A 458 14.44 45.99 -9.88
N PRO A 459 14.30 47.18 -9.29
CA PRO A 459 14.90 47.49 -7.99
C PRO A 459 14.36 46.68 -6.82
N GLU A 460 13.16 46.11 -6.91
CA GLU A 460 12.55 45.23 -5.92
C GLU A 460 13.31 43.85 -5.81
N GLU A 461 13.84 43.34 -6.91
CA GLU A 461 14.63 42.10 -6.93
C GLU A 461 16.12 42.33 -6.67
N ARG A 462 16.55 43.57 -6.61
CA ARG A 462 17.97 43.92 -6.47
C ARG A 462 18.65 43.26 -5.26
N ASN A 463 17.96 43.25 -4.13
CA ASN A 463 18.52 42.68 -2.88
C ASN A 463 18.75 41.16 -2.98
N GLU A 464 17.99 40.48 -3.82
CA GLU A 464 18.09 39.03 -4.00
C GLU A 464 19.32 38.63 -4.83
N TYR A 465 19.62 39.40 -5.88
CA TYR A 465 20.68 39.04 -6.83
C TYR A 465 21.97 39.78 -6.62
N LYS A 466 21.98 41.02 -6.07
CA LYS A 466 23.15 41.88 -5.93
C LYS A 466 24.33 41.16 -5.26
N ASN A 467 24.12 40.48 -4.17
CA ASN A 467 25.20 39.80 -3.44
C ASN A 467 25.77 38.61 -4.24
N ARG A 468 24.98 37.94 -5.02
CA ARG A 468 25.40 36.82 -5.88
C ARG A 468 26.20 37.33 -7.07
N ILE A 469 25.74 38.38 -7.72
CA ILE A 469 26.45 39.04 -8.82
C ILE A 469 27.82 39.49 -8.33
N LYS A 470 27.85 40.24 -7.21
CA LYS A 470 29.12 40.70 -6.62
C LYS A 470 30.04 39.53 -6.26
N TYR A 471 29.51 38.46 -5.73
CA TYR A 471 30.30 37.25 -5.42
C TYR A 471 30.95 36.66 -6.67
N LEU A 472 30.22 36.61 -7.79
CA LEU A 472 30.78 36.11 -9.07
C LEU A 472 31.80 37.07 -9.67
N GLU A 473 31.53 38.41 -9.64
CA GLU A 473 32.47 39.42 -10.06
C GLU A 473 33.82 39.33 -9.32
N ASP A 474 33.73 39.32 -7.96
CA ASP A 474 34.94 39.31 -7.12
C ASP A 474 35.73 37.98 -7.21
N ARG A 475 35.03 36.86 -7.41
CA ARG A 475 35.61 35.51 -7.35
C ARG A 475 35.95 34.87 -8.68
N LEU A 476 35.23 35.21 -9.77
CA LEU A 476 35.43 34.61 -11.09
C LEU A 476 36.06 35.57 -12.10
N LEU A 477 35.82 36.88 -11.97
CA LEU A 477 36.32 37.88 -12.90
C LEU A 477 37.37 38.79 -12.29
N GLY A 478 37.44 38.91 -10.96
CA GLY A 478 38.41 39.76 -10.27
C GLY A 478 39.74 39.04 -9.92
N ASP A 479 40.52 39.66 -9.06
CA ASP A 479 41.84 39.18 -8.59
C ASP A 479 41.78 37.80 -7.90
N GLY A 480 40.59 37.36 -7.51
CA GLY A 480 40.36 36.05 -6.88
C GLY A 480 40.19 34.88 -7.85
N ALA A 481 40.15 35.11 -9.15
CA ALA A 481 39.80 34.13 -10.18
C ALA A 481 40.75 32.92 -10.23
N GLU A 482 42.09 33.17 -10.26
CA GLU A 482 43.08 32.08 -10.27
C GLU A 482 42.95 31.18 -9.04
N LYS A 483 42.86 31.79 -7.84
CA LYS A 483 42.70 31.06 -6.61
C LYS A 483 41.37 30.25 -6.58
N MET A 484 40.31 30.84 -7.10
CA MET A 484 39.02 30.14 -7.19
C MET A 484 39.07 28.97 -8.16
N LYS A 485 39.75 29.11 -9.29
CA LYS A 485 39.97 28.06 -10.29
C LYS A 485 40.69 26.86 -9.66
N GLU A 486 41.75 27.12 -8.91
CA GLU A 486 42.48 26.08 -8.17
C GLU A 486 41.56 25.38 -7.13
N GLN A 487 40.84 26.16 -6.32
CA GLN A 487 39.98 25.66 -5.27
C GLN A 487 38.72 24.90 -5.76
N SER A 488 38.25 25.22 -6.96
CA SER A 488 37.05 24.61 -7.56
C SER A 488 37.38 23.51 -8.60
N THR A 489 38.63 23.14 -8.77
CA THR A 489 39.03 22.07 -9.71
C THR A 489 38.32 20.75 -9.40
N GLY A 490 38.12 20.41 -8.12
CA GLY A 490 37.39 19.23 -7.73
C GLY A 490 35.89 19.25 -8.16
N LEU A 491 35.29 20.43 -8.13
CA LEU A 491 33.89 20.61 -8.59
C LEU A 491 33.83 20.50 -10.14
N LEU A 492 34.81 21.08 -10.85
CA LEU A 492 34.90 20.95 -12.30
C LEU A 492 35.05 19.50 -12.73
N ASN A 493 35.91 18.74 -12.06
CA ASN A 493 36.08 17.31 -12.36
C ASN A 493 34.80 16.52 -12.16
N ILE A 494 34.01 16.81 -11.12
CA ILE A 494 32.74 16.13 -10.87
C ILE A 494 31.70 16.41 -11.96
N ILE A 495 31.55 17.66 -12.37
CA ILE A 495 30.58 17.98 -13.43
C ILE A 495 31.05 17.45 -14.78
N ASP A 496 32.39 17.43 -15.02
CA ASP A 496 32.98 16.80 -16.18
C ASP A 496 32.68 15.30 -16.21
N ASP A 497 32.93 14.59 -15.11
CA ASP A 497 32.57 13.16 -14.98
C ASP A 497 31.10 12.93 -15.27
N VAL A 498 30.19 13.71 -14.68
CA VAL A 498 28.73 13.57 -14.89
C VAL A 498 28.35 13.77 -16.35
N LEU A 499 29.02 14.68 -17.09
CA LEU A 499 28.72 14.99 -18.48
C LEU A 499 29.63 14.24 -19.49
N ALA A 500 30.64 13.51 -19.02
CA ALA A 500 31.56 12.75 -19.88
C ALA A 500 30.82 11.65 -20.67
N ASN A 501 29.82 11.02 -20.06
CA ASN A 501 29.04 10.01 -20.73
C ASN A 501 28.02 10.66 -21.70
N PRO A 502 28.15 10.45 -23.02
CA PRO A 502 27.23 11.05 -23.99
C PRO A 502 25.76 10.72 -23.78
N LEU A 503 25.43 9.53 -23.25
CA LEU A 503 24.08 9.12 -23.01
C LEU A 503 23.44 9.95 -21.88
N ILE A 504 24.16 10.13 -20.78
CA ILE A 504 23.72 10.93 -19.63
C ILE A 504 23.69 12.42 -20.00
N ARG A 505 24.72 12.92 -20.68
CA ARG A 505 24.77 14.31 -21.16
C ARG A 505 23.56 14.64 -22.05
N ASN A 506 23.18 13.76 -22.98
CA ASN A 506 22.05 13.98 -23.86
C ASN A 506 20.71 14.01 -23.13
N ILE A 507 20.59 13.32 -21.97
CA ILE A 507 19.41 13.43 -21.11
C ILE A 507 19.41 14.75 -20.34
N LEU A 508 20.52 15.06 -19.66
CA LEU A 508 20.60 16.21 -18.76
C LEU A 508 20.66 17.56 -19.48
N CYS A 509 21.21 17.59 -20.70
CA CYS A 509 21.41 18.80 -21.50
C CYS A 509 20.41 18.90 -22.67
N CYS A 510 19.21 18.32 -22.55
CA CYS A 510 18.20 18.35 -23.59
C CYS A 510 17.29 19.57 -23.48
N GLU A 511 16.83 20.06 -24.62
CA GLU A 511 15.79 21.11 -24.69
C GLU A 511 14.39 20.52 -24.40
N ASN A 512 14.10 19.32 -24.91
CA ASN A 512 12.83 18.63 -24.67
C ASN A 512 12.85 17.91 -23.32
N SER A 513 12.72 18.67 -22.25
CA SER A 513 12.72 18.16 -20.88
C SER A 513 11.31 17.91 -20.36
N ILE A 514 11.19 16.87 -19.54
CA ILE A 514 9.94 16.62 -18.79
C ILE A 514 9.61 17.81 -17.88
N ASP A 515 8.35 18.21 -17.92
CA ASP A 515 7.77 19.05 -16.88
C ASP A 515 7.17 18.17 -15.78
N ILE A 516 7.88 18.05 -14.66
CA ILE A 516 7.46 17.20 -13.53
C ILE A 516 6.18 17.73 -12.88
N ASP A 517 5.97 19.05 -12.80
CA ASP A 517 4.78 19.65 -12.23
C ASP A 517 3.54 19.29 -13.04
N LYS A 518 3.63 19.41 -14.34
CA LYS A 518 2.58 19.00 -15.27
C LYS A 518 2.33 17.49 -15.20
N ALA A 519 3.39 16.69 -15.18
CA ALA A 519 3.28 15.23 -15.07
C ALA A 519 2.56 14.80 -13.79
N LEU A 520 2.83 15.46 -12.65
CA LEU A 520 2.16 15.20 -11.38
C LEU A 520 0.71 15.71 -11.37
N ALA A 521 0.42 16.84 -11.97
CA ALA A 521 -0.91 17.42 -12.03
C ALA A 521 -1.86 16.65 -12.95
N GLU A 522 -1.36 16.16 -14.08
CA GLU A 522 -2.12 15.47 -15.11
C GLU A 522 -2.09 13.93 -15.02
N ASN A 523 -1.51 13.40 -13.95
CA ASN A 523 -1.47 11.95 -13.69
C ASN A 523 -0.71 11.14 -14.76
N HIS A 524 0.46 11.62 -15.21
CA HIS A 524 1.28 10.88 -16.17
C HIS A 524 1.83 9.58 -15.57
N VAL A 525 2.15 8.64 -16.44
CA VAL A 525 3.03 7.51 -16.12
C VAL A 525 4.44 7.94 -16.47
N THR A 526 5.29 8.14 -15.47
CA THR A 526 6.68 8.58 -15.64
C THR A 526 7.61 7.44 -15.29
N ILE A 527 8.45 7.04 -16.22
CA ILE A 527 9.41 5.94 -16.09
C ILE A 527 10.81 6.54 -16.21
N VAL A 528 11.60 6.38 -15.17
CA VAL A 528 12.98 6.86 -15.09
C VAL A 528 13.89 5.67 -14.90
N ASN A 529 14.68 5.41 -15.91
CA ASN A 529 15.71 4.38 -15.87
C ASN A 529 17.08 5.06 -15.72
N TYR A 530 17.70 4.91 -14.54
CA TYR A 530 19.00 5.55 -14.29
C TYR A 530 20.20 4.67 -14.58
N ASP A 531 20.00 3.43 -14.99
CA ASP A 531 20.98 2.44 -15.43
C ASP A 531 22.31 2.42 -14.64
N ILE A 532 22.29 1.75 -13.50
CA ILE A 532 23.44 1.69 -12.59
C ILE A 532 24.73 1.16 -13.24
N SER A 533 24.62 0.47 -14.37
CA SER A 533 25.80 -0.02 -15.12
C SER A 533 26.67 1.10 -15.70
N LEU A 534 26.11 2.31 -15.80
CA LEU A 534 26.84 3.50 -16.29
C LEU A 534 27.66 4.21 -15.19
N GLY A 535 27.67 3.69 -13.94
CA GLY A 535 28.52 4.17 -12.86
C GLY A 535 28.00 5.41 -12.11
N SER A 536 28.92 6.28 -11.68
CA SER A 536 28.64 7.48 -10.88
C SER A 536 27.70 8.48 -11.56
N ASP A 537 27.81 8.61 -12.89
CA ASP A 537 27.05 9.53 -13.73
C ASP A 537 25.57 9.22 -13.68
N SER A 538 25.24 7.95 -13.71
CA SER A 538 23.89 7.42 -13.60
C SER A 538 23.28 7.69 -12.21
N ARG A 539 24.09 7.55 -11.15
CA ARG A 539 23.68 7.92 -9.80
C ARG A 539 23.36 9.42 -9.71
N ALA A 540 24.21 10.26 -10.30
CA ALA A 540 23.96 11.71 -10.38
C ALA A 540 22.62 12.02 -11.05
N PHE A 541 22.36 11.40 -12.19
CA PHE A 541 21.09 11.56 -12.90
C PHE A 541 19.87 11.13 -12.04
N GLY A 542 19.92 9.96 -11.42
CA GLY A 542 18.86 9.49 -10.52
C GLY A 542 18.59 10.44 -9.35
N LEU A 543 19.66 10.96 -8.72
CA LEU A 543 19.57 11.95 -7.64
C LEU A 543 18.99 13.28 -8.13
N PHE A 544 19.43 13.79 -9.28
CA PHE A 544 18.86 15.01 -9.87
C PHE A 544 17.34 14.86 -10.08
N PHE A 545 16.92 13.71 -10.62
CA PHE A 545 15.50 13.46 -10.84
C PHE A 545 14.72 13.45 -9.51
N LEU A 546 15.14 12.64 -8.53
CA LEU A 546 14.42 12.51 -7.26
C LEU A 546 14.35 13.83 -6.47
N MET A 547 15.42 14.65 -6.49
CA MET A 547 15.41 15.94 -5.79
C MET A 547 14.49 16.95 -6.47
N ASN A 548 14.46 16.98 -7.80
CA ASN A 548 13.54 17.81 -8.55
C ASN A 548 12.09 17.33 -8.39
N PHE A 549 11.86 16.02 -8.40
CA PHE A 549 10.56 15.42 -8.11
C PHE A 549 10.08 15.81 -6.70
N GLN A 550 10.95 15.73 -5.69
CA GLN A 550 10.61 16.15 -4.33
C GLN A 550 10.18 17.62 -4.26
N THR A 551 10.90 18.50 -4.96
CA THR A 551 10.56 19.93 -5.01
C THR A 551 9.20 20.15 -5.69
N ALA A 552 8.95 19.48 -6.80
CA ALA A 552 7.66 19.52 -7.50
C ALA A 552 6.52 19.00 -6.63
N VAL A 553 6.74 17.92 -5.87
CA VAL A 553 5.75 17.39 -4.91
C VAL A 553 5.37 18.45 -3.87
N PHE A 554 6.34 19.15 -3.30
CA PHE A 554 6.07 20.15 -2.25
C PHE A 554 5.42 21.43 -2.77
N ARG A 555 5.57 21.73 -4.05
CA ARG A 555 4.95 22.88 -4.72
C ARG A 555 3.47 22.65 -5.05
N ARG A 556 2.99 21.40 -5.06
CA ARG A 556 1.62 21.06 -5.43
C ARG A 556 0.58 21.82 -4.60
N PRO A 557 -0.35 22.57 -5.23
CA PRO A 557 -1.33 23.37 -4.54
C PRO A 557 -2.31 22.48 -3.78
N LYS A 558 -2.73 22.92 -2.59
CA LYS A 558 -3.58 22.14 -1.68
C LYS A 558 -4.89 21.66 -2.34
N ASN A 559 -5.39 22.41 -3.30
CA ASN A 559 -6.68 22.13 -3.97
C ASN A 559 -6.54 21.15 -5.14
N ASN A 560 -5.31 20.87 -5.62
CA ASN A 560 -5.05 19.98 -6.76
C ASN A 560 -3.86 19.07 -6.45
N ARG A 561 -4.10 18.02 -5.68
CA ARG A 561 -3.13 16.97 -5.33
C ARG A 561 -3.69 15.61 -5.72
N PRO A 562 -3.75 15.28 -7.02
CA PRO A 562 -4.13 13.94 -7.42
C PRO A 562 -3.16 12.90 -6.83
N LEU A 563 -3.65 11.68 -6.58
CA LEU A 563 -2.85 10.60 -6.04
C LEU A 563 -1.71 10.24 -7.00
N ASN A 564 -0.49 10.13 -6.49
CA ASN A 564 0.66 9.64 -7.25
C ASN A 564 1.34 8.49 -6.50
N PHE A 565 1.66 7.42 -7.20
CA PHE A 565 2.44 6.30 -6.71
C PHE A 565 3.89 6.45 -7.19
N LEU A 566 4.81 6.58 -6.24
CA LEU A 566 6.24 6.61 -6.49
C LEU A 566 6.85 5.25 -6.13
N TYR A 567 7.30 4.52 -7.13
CA TYR A 567 7.98 3.24 -6.99
C TYR A 567 9.49 3.46 -7.19
N ILE A 568 10.28 3.19 -6.16
CA ILE A 568 11.75 3.31 -6.23
C ILE A 568 12.34 1.91 -6.05
N ASP A 569 12.91 1.39 -7.11
CA ASP A 569 13.68 0.15 -7.06
C ASP A 569 15.13 0.45 -6.67
N GLU A 570 15.67 -0.31 -5.74
CA GLU A 570 17.01 -0.13 -5.17
C GLU A 570 17.28 1.29 -4.63
N LEU A 571 16.45 1.75 -3.71
CA LEU A 571 16.57 3.08 -3.09
C LEU A 571 17.96 3.35 -2.53
N ALA A 572 18.65 2.34 -2.03
CA ALA A 572 19.97 2.47 -1.42
C ALA A 572 21.01 3.10 -2.37
N CYS A 573 20.89 2.87 -3.66
CA CYS A 573 21.78 3.48 -4.67
C CYS A 573 21.62 5.00 -4.79
N LEU A 574 20.47 5.54 -4.33
CA LEU A 574 20.09 6.94 -4.49
C LEU A 574 19.91 7.66 -3.14
N LEU A 575 20.54 7.18 -2.07
CA LEU A 575 20.34 7.79 -0.74
C LEU A 575 20.90 9.21 -0.67
N HIS A 576 20.07 10.11 -0.13
CA HIS A 576 20.43 11.48 0.18
C HIS A 576 19.69 11.94 1.47
N PRO A 577 20.33 12.71 2.38
CA PRO A 577 19.71 13.11 3.66
C PRO A 577 18.34 13.76 3.56
N SER A 578 18.08 14.53 2.48
CA SER A 578 16.78 15.19 2.26
C SER A 578 15.63 14.21 2.02
N PHE A 579 15.90 12.95 1.71
CA PHE A 579 14.88 11.95 1.42
C PHE A 579 14.13 11.48 2.67
N SER A 580 14.57 11.86 3.86
CA SER A 580 13.73 11.73 5.07
C SER A 580 12.32 12.30 4.86
N ARG A 581 12.20 13.36 4.06
CA ARG A 581 10.93 14.02 3.73
C ARG A 581 9.97 13.14 2.93
N ILE A 582 10.47 12.14 2.20
CA ILE A 582 9.64 11.16 1.48
C ILE A 582 8.69 10.49 2.48
N TRP A 583 9.22 9.92 3.54
CA TRP A 583 8.43 9.20 4.54
C TRP A 583 7.68 10.11 5.51
N GLN A 584 8.19 11.31 5.77
CA GLN A 584 7.59 12.23 6.74
C GLN A 584 6.46 13.07 6.16
N LEU A 585 6.57 13.51 4.90
CA LEU A 585 5.72 14.55 4.34
C LEU A 585 4.89 14.15 3.12
N TYR A 586 5.32 13.19 2.31
CA TYR A 586 4.68 12.86 1.03
C TYR A 586 3.21 12.50 1.14
N ARG A 587 2.81 11.85 2.24
CA ARG A 587 1.40 11.58 2.54
C ARG A 587 0.52 12.82 2.47
N GLN A 588 0.99 13.98 2.99
CA GLN A 588 0.23 15.24 2.98
C GLN A 588 0.05 15.80 1.57
N TYR A 589 0.91 15.39 0.66
CA TYR A 589 0.89 15.76 -0.76
C TYR A 589 0.27 14.69 -1.66
N HIS A 590 -0.38 13.68 -1.08
CA HIS A 590 -0.99 12.55 -1.77
C HIS A 590 0.00 11.79 -2.67
N VAL A 591 1.23 11.61 -2.22
CA VAL A 591 2.24 10.75 -2.85
C VAL A 591 2.48 9.53 -1.98
N CYS A 592 2.31 8.35 -2.56
CA CYS A 592 2.57 7.06 -1.94
C CYS A 592 3.92 6.56 -2.40
N ALA A 593 4.91 6.49 -1.52
CA ALA A 593 6.20 5.89 -1.85
C ALA A 593 6.19 4.38 -1.54
N ALA A 594 6.64 3.60 -2.51
CA ALA A 594 6.97 2.19 -2.37
C ALA A 594 8.45 2.04 -2.71
N CYS A 595 9.23 1.58 -1.72
CA CYS A 595 10.69 1.51 -1.84
C CYS A 595 11.18 0.09 -1.64
N ILE A 596 12.12 -0.36 -2.47
CA ILE A 596 12.83 -1.62 -2.32
C ILE A 596 14.24 -1.34 -1.76
N ILE A 597 14.64 -2.13 -0.77
CA ILE A 597 16.00 -2.21 -0.24
C ILE A 597 16.45 -3.67 -0.15
N GLN A 598 17.74 -3.91 -0.17
CA GLN A 598 18.27 -5.28 -0.05
C GLN A 598 18.49 -5.65 1.41
N ASN A 599 19.12 -4.77 2.16
CA ASN A 599 19.43 -4.95 3.58
C ASN A 599 19.58 -3.59 4.28
N PHE A 600 19.63 -3.61 5.62
CA PHE A 600 19.76 -2.40 6.42
C PHE A 600 21.15 -1.76 6.34
N SER A 601 22.20 -2.55 6.16
CA SER A 601 23.58 -2.06 6.10
C SER A 601 23.86 -1.12 4.93
N GLN A 602 23.02 -1.17 3.87
CA GLN A 602 23.12 -0.23 2.76
C GLN A 602 22.97 1.25 3.18
N PHE A 603 22.27 1.51 4.29
CA PHE A 603 22.13 2.88 4.81
C PHE A 603 23.34 3.34 5.62
N ASP A 604 24.22 2.42 6.03
CA ASP A 604 25.42 2.71 6.80
C ASP A 604 26.64 3.10 5.95
N GLU A 605 26.55 2.96 4.61
CA GLU A 605 27.63 3.30 3.67
C GLU A 605 28.12 4.74 3.85
N GLN A 606 27.21 5.65 4.20
CA GLN A 606 27.54 7.05 4.47
C GLN A 606 27.00 7.47 5.84
N PRO A 607 27.80 8.09 6.72
CA PRO A 607 27.34 8.57 8.02
C PRO A 607 26.14 9.53 7.95
N SER A 608 26.07 10.32 6.86
CA SER A 608 25.00 11.30 6.62
C SER A 608 23.65 10.68 6.29
N THR A 609 23.59 9.41 5.89
CA THR A 609 22.35 8.71 5.48
C THR A 609 21.90 7.65 6.47
N LYS A 610 22.73 7.30 7.45
CA LYS A 610 22.43 6.26 8.46
C LYS A 610 21.07 6.45 9.18
N PHE A 611 20.72 7.68 9.52
CA PHE A 611 19.46 7.97 10.20
C PHE A 611 18.22 7.69 9.33
N LEU A 612 18.38 7.64 8.00
CA LEU A 612 17.27 7.41 7.06
C LEU A 612 16.62 6.04 7.24
N LEU A 613 17.40 5.03 7.63
CA LEU A 613 16.85 3.70 7.92
C LEU A 613 15.76 3.77 8.98
N ASN A 614 16.06 4.41 10.12
CA ASN A 614 15.08 4.57 11.20
C ASN A 614 13.87 5.39 10.76
N VAL A 615 14.08 6.41 9.93
CA VAL A 615 12.97 7.21 9.37
C VAL A 615 12.10 6.35 8.46
N ALA A 616 12.70 5.54 7.58
CA ALA A 616 11.98 4.66 6.66
C ALA A 616 11.17 3.60 7.41
N LEU A 617 11.80 2.90 8.37
CA LEU A 617 11.17 1.84 9.15
C LEU A 617 10.00 2.35 10.01
N ASN A 618 10.16 3.50 10.67
CA ASN A 618 9.14 4.03 11.57
C ASN A 618 7.96 4.69 10.84
N ASN A 619 8.17 5.20 9.63
CA ASN A 619 7.13 5.91 8.88
C ASN A 619 6.49 5.08 7.77
N SER A 620 7.11 3.98 7.33
CA SER A 620 6.45 3.02 6.45
C SER A 620 5.50 2.12 7.25
N ARG A 621 4.23 2.12 6.90
CA ARG A 621 3.21 1.36 7.64
C ARG A 621 3.02 -0.06 7.11
N THR A 622 3.60 -0.37 5.97
CA THR A 622 3.56 -1.70 5.38
C THR A 622 4.97 -2.13 5.06
N HIS A 623 5.40 -3.27 5.59
CA HIS A 623 6.68 -3.91 5.27
C HIS A 623 6.42 -5.28 4.68
N ILE A 624 7.17 -5.62 3.62
CA ILE A 624 7.26 -6.98 3.06
C ILE A 624 8.70 -7.42 3.26
N VAL A 625 8.88 -8.50 3.96
CA VAL A 625 10.20 -9.04 4.31
C VAL A 625 10.35 -10.41 3.68
N PHE A 626 11.25 -10.50 2.72
CA PHE A 626 11.62 -11.76 2.06
C PHE A 626 12.63 -12.54 2.90
N GLY A 627 12.77 -13.82 2.63
CA GLY A 627 13.79 -14.67 3.24
C GLY A 627 15.23 -14.22 2.94
N ASN A 628 16.20 -14.92 3.55
CA ASN A 628 17.63 -14.64 3.44
C ASN A 628 18.04 -13.21 3.91
N CYS A 629 17.28 -12.63 4.82
CA CYS A 629 17.63 -11.35 5.45
C CYS A 629 18.82 -11.52 6.43
N GLY A 630 19.53 -10.43 6.70
CA GLY A 630 20.68 -10.37 7.58
C GLY A 630 20.31 -10.40 9.07
N PRO A 631 21.33 -10.42 9.95
CA PRO A 631 21.10 -10.43 11.41
C PRO A 631 20.36 -9.21 11.93
N ASP A 632 20.59 -8.04 11.35
CA ASP A 632 19.99 -6.78 11.80
C ASP A 632 18.50 -6.74 11.49
N GLU A 633 18.09 -7.20 10.31
CA GLU A 633 16.69 -7.35 9.93
C GLU A 633 16.00 -8.39 10.82
N MET A 634 16.65 -9.55 11.03
CA MET A 634 16.11 -10.61 11.90
C MET A 634 15.85 -10.08 13.31
N LYS A 635 16.84 -9.41 13.88
CA LYS A 635 16.74 -8.84 15.23
C LYS A 635 15.68 -7.76 15.31
N TYR A 636 15.67 -6.83 14.34
CA TYR A 636 14.69 -5.73 14.31
C TYR A 636 13.25 -6.26 14.29
N TYR A 637 12.93 -7.22 13.43
CA TYR A 637 11.57 -7.74 13.34
C TYR A 637 11.19 -8.65 14.50
N GLN A 638 12.13 -9.37 15.08
CA GLN A 638 11.92 -10.11 16.32
C GLN A 638 11.58 -9.16 17.49
N ASP A 639 12.36 -8.10 17.66
CA ASP A 639 12.16 -7.11 18.72
C ASP A 639 10.87 -6.30 18.49
N LEU A 640 10.55 -5.98 17.23
CA LEU A 640 9.32 -5.27 16.85
C LEU A 640 8.06 -6.08 17.20
N MET A 641 8.09 -7.40 17.05
CA MET A 641 6.98 -8.30 17.41
C MET A 641 6.89 -8.58 18.90
N GLY A 642 8.00 -8.43 19.62
CA GLY A 642 8.08 -8.64 21.05
C GLY A 642 7.93 -10.10 21.47
N GLU A 643 7.65 -10.29 22.75
CA GLU A 643 7.53 -11.59 23.38
C GLU A 643 6.09 -11.85 23.82
N ASP A 644 5.68 -13.10 23.79
CA ASP A 644 4.38 -13.56 24.31
C ASP A 644 4.55 -14.82 25.15
N TYR A 645 3.57 -15.10 26.00
CA TYR A 645 3.59 -16.28 26.84
C TYR A 645 3.16 -17.50 26.02
N ILE A 646 4.07 -18.50 25.93
CA ILE A 646 3.81 -19.77 25.27
C ILE A 646 3.63 -20.86 26.33
N VAL A 647 2.56 -21.62 26.20
CA VAL A 647 2.34 -22.81 27.03
C VAL A 647 3.01 -23.99 26.38
N ASN A 648 4.12 -24.40 26.93
CA ASN A 648 4.83 -25.61 26.52
C ASN A 648 4.28 -26.80 27.28
N MET A 649 3.66 -27.74 26.56
CA MET A 649 3.26 -29.04 27.11
C MET A 649 4.33 -30.08 26.79
N GLN A 650 5.02 -30.56 27.79
CA GLN A 650 5.90 -31.70 27.68
C GLN A 650 5.17 -32.95 28.13
N ASN A 651 4.93 -33.85 27.19
CA ASN A 651 4.39 -35.17 27.50
C ASN A 651 5.58 -36.11 27.66
N THR A 652 5.79 -36.62 28.86
CA THR A 652 6.77 -37.66 29.11
C THR A 652 6.03 -38.97 29.25
N ILE A 653 6.36 -39.94 28.40
CA ILE A 653 5.88 -41.31 28.48
C ILE A 653 7.03 -42.10 29.12
N SER A 654 6.81 -42.60 30.31
CA SER A 654 7.79 -43.49 30.97
C SER A 654 7.24 -44.92 30.95
N GLU A 655 7.98 -45.79 30.35
CA GLU A 655 7.71 -47.22 30.32
C GLU A 655 8.60 -47.87 31.36
N SER A 656 8.04 -48.44 32.40
CA SER A 656 8.77 -49.22 33.37
C SER A 656 8.34 -50.70 33.28
N ALA A 657 9.24 -51.54 32.92
CA ALA A 657 9.04 -52.98 32.99
C ALA A 657 9.21 -53.44 34.45
N LEU A 658 8.13 -53.78 35.09
CA LEU A 658 8.17 -54.35 36.46
C LEU A 658 8.32 -55.86 36.49
N SER A 659 8.01 -56.55 35.43
CA SER A 659 8.28 -58.00 35.19
C SER A 659 8.11 -58.31 33.70
N LEU A 660 8.44 -59.54 33.27
CA LEU A 660 8.30 -60.01 31.87
C LEU A 660 6.84 -60.05 31.36
N GLU A 661 5.86 -59.84 32.23
CA GLU A 661 4.43 -59.89 31.89
C GLU A 661 3.65 -58.59 32.17
N ASP A 662 4.22 -57.63 32.95
CA ASP A 662 3.52 -56.39 33.29
C ASP A 662 4.35 -55.15 32.91
N THR A 663 3.90 -54.44 31.91
CA THR A 663 4.41 -53.09 31.54
C THR A 663 3.48 -52.02 32.07
N SER A 664 3.95 -51.18 32.98
CA SER A 664 3.19 -49.98 33.39
C SER A 664 3.62 -48.75 32.58
N LEU A 665 2.67 -48.18 31.86
CA LEU A 665 2.85 -46.94 31.13
C LEU A 665 2.41 -45.76 32.03
N SER A 666 3.37 -44.93 32.41
CA SER A 666 3.11 -43.70 33.13
C SER A 666 3.14 -42.49 32.18
N TYR A 667 2.04 -41.77 32.14
CA TYR A 667 1.93 -40.54 31.37
C TYR A 667 2.07 -39.35 32.32
N SER A 668 3.10 -38.54 32.13
CA SER A 668 3.27 -37.26 32.83
C SER A 668 3.18 -36.12 31.84
N THR A 669 2.23 -35.24 32.06
CA THR A 669 2.12 -33.99 31.29
C THR A 669 2.58 -32.84 32.17
N ARG A 670 3.71 -32.24 31.83
CA ARG A 670 4.21 -31.03 32.47
C ARG A 670 3.86 -29.82 31.63
N THR A 671 3.07 -28.94 32.16
CA THR A 671 2.73 -27.65 31.53
C THR A 671 3.63 -26.58 32.12
N SER A 672 4.47 -25.95 31.30
CA SER A 672 5.27 -24.80 31.68
C SER A 672 4.87 -23.60 30.83
N ILE A 673 4.70 -22.47 31.46
CA ILE A 673 4.48 -21.18 30.77
C ILE A 673 5.85 -20.51 30.66
N THR A 674 6.34 -20.38 29.44
CA THR A 674 7.60 -19.68 29.15
C THR A 674 7.32 -18.47 28.29
N LYS A 675 8.10 -17.40 28.50
CA LYS A 675 8.07 -16.21 27.68
C LYS A 675 8.97 -16.46 26.47
N ASP A 676 8.45 -16.32 25.28
CA ASP A 676 9.18 -16.55 24.03
C ASP A 676 8.77 -15.53 22.96
N ASN A 677 9.63 -15.32 21.99
CA ASN A 677 9.38 -14.37 20.92
C ASN A 677 8.17 -14.78 20.07
N VAL A 678 7.31 -13.83 19.75
CA VAL A 678 6.14 -14.04 18.87
C VAL A 678 6.57 -14.58 17.50
N ILE A 679 7.69 -14.08 16.99
CA ILE A 679 8.34 -14.55 15.76
C ILE A 679 9.84 -14.65 16.03
N SER A 680 10.44 -15.80 15.76
CA SER A 680 11.89 -15.93 15.87
C SER A 680 12.57 -15.36 14.61
N GLY A 681 13.76 -14.78 14.78
CA GLY A 681 14.55 -14.30 13.65
C GLY A 681 14.86 -15.40 12.62
N ARG A 682 15.02 -16.66 13.09
CA ARG A 682 15.18 -17.83 12.20
C ARG A 682 13.96 -18.01 11.29
N THR A 683 12.75 -17.79 11.79
CA THR A 683 11.51 -17.93 11.00
C THR A 683 11.41 -16.84 9.93
N VAL A 684 11.86 -15.62 10.26
CA VAL A 684 11.92 -14.51 9.30
C VAL A 684 12.92 -14.77 8.18
N ARG A 685 14.07 -15.37 8.52
CA ARG A 685 15.14 -15.70 7.55
C ARG A 685 14.79 -16.88 6.65
N ASN A 686 14.24 -17.94 7.23
CA ASN A 686 14.00 -19.20 6.55
C ASN A 686 12.61 -19.21 5.90
N GLN A 687 12.51 -18.64 4.72
CA GLN A 687 11.31 -18.62 3.91
C GLN A 687 11.59 -19.25 2.57
N ASP A 688 10.63 -19.99 2.06
CA ASP A 688 10.72 -20.60 0.75
C ASP A 688 10.54 -19.57 -0.37
N PHE A 689 10.91 -19.93 -1.59
CA PHE A 689 10.69 -19.09 -2.76
C PHE A 689 9.20 -18.70 -2.88
N LYS A 690 8.91 -17.43 -3.19
CA LYS A 690 7.58 -16.81 -3.18
C LYS A 690 6.96 -16.60 -1.80
N GLU A 691 7.64 -16.92 -0.73
CA GLU A 691 7.17 -16.60 0.62
C GLU A 691 7.76 -15.27 1.11
N ALA A 692 6.97 -14.55 1.86
CA ALA A 692 7.40 -13.34 2.55
C ALA A 692 6.63 -13.17 3.86
N TYR A 693 7.13 -12.33 4.75
CA TYR A 693 6.37 -11.85 5.89
C TYR A 693 5.78 -10.48 5.60
N LEU A 694 4.50 -10.31 5.88
CA LEU A 694 3.80 -9.04 5.77
C LEU A 694 3.54 -8.46 7.16
N TYR A 695 4.06 -7.25 7.39
CA TYR A 695 3.72 -6.37 8.50
C TYR A 695 2.91 -5.20 7.95
N THR A 696 1.81 -4.86 8.59
CA THR A 696 1.03 -3.69 8.21
C THR A 696 0.34 -3.11 9.45
N SER A 697 -0.08 -1.87 9.39
CA SER A 697 -0.78 -1.25 10.50
C SER A 697 -2.07 -0.60 10.03
N GLN A 698 -3.09 -0.62 10.90
CA GLN A 698 -4.35 0.07 10.64
C GLN A 698 -4.71 0.98 11.81
N LYS A 699 -5.16 2.20 11.53
CA LYS A 699 -5.66 3.14 12.53
C LYS A 699 -4.81 3.20 13.80
N ASN A 700 -3.50 3.26 13.66
CA ASN A 700 -2.49 3.25 14.75
C ASN A 700 -2.28 1.90 15.47
N ASN A 701 -2.97 0.83 15.05
CA ASN A 701 -2.69 -0.51 15.56
C ASN A 701 -1.85 -1.27 14.55
N ALA A 702 -0.68 -1.72 14.98
CA ALA A 702 0.15 -2.63 14.21
C ALA A 702 -0.47 -4.03 14.19
N THR A 703 -0.33 -4.75 13.10
CA THR A 703 -0.63 -6.18 13.05
C THR A 703 0.63 -6.96 13.41
N ASP A 704 0.47 -8.16 13.92
CA ASP A 704 1.61 -9.07 13.96
C ASP A 704 2.06 -9.37 12.53
N MET A 705 3.35 -9.63 12.35
CA MET A 705 3.85 -10.15 11.09
C MET A 705 3.24 -11.53 10.80
N PHE A 706 2.82 -11.75 9.59
CA PHE A 706 2.25 -13.04 9.19
C PHE A 706 2.80 -13.49 7.83
N PRO A 707 2.97 -14.82 7.65
CA PRO A 707 3.51 -15.35 6.41
C PRO A 707 2.49 -15.24 5.28
N VAL A 708 2.97 -14.82 4.13
CA VAL A 708 2.19 -14.65 2.90
C VAL A 708 2.88 -15.30 1.71
N LEU A 709 2.10 -15.60 0.67
CA LEU A 709 2.58 -16.01 -0.64
C LEU A 709 2.48 -14.82 -1.60
N LEU A 710 3.55 -14.60 -2.35
CA LEU A 710 3.62 -13.65 -3.44
C LEU A 710 3.64 -14.42 -4.76
N ASP A 711 3.04 -13.86 -5.78
CA ASP A 711 3.02 -14.44 -7.12
C ASP A 711 3.54 -13.44 -8.14
N PHE A 712 4.15 -13.94 -9.21
CA PHE A 712 4.45 -13.15 -10.38
C PHE A 712 3.15 -12.60 -11.00
N LEU A 713 3.28 -11.55 -11.78
CA LEU A 713 2.17 -11.09 -12.61
C LEU A 713 1.81 -12.20 -13.62
N ASP A 714 0.61 -12.76 -13.49
CA ASP A 714 0.05 -13.64 -14.51
C ASP A 714 -0.46 -12.78 -15.66
N GLU A 715 0.26 -12.78 -16.78
CA GLU A 715 -0.06 -11.95 -17.94
C GLU A 715 -1.35 -12.38 -18.64
N GLU A 716 -1.73 -13.65 -18.56
CA GLU A 716 -3.01 -14.14 -19.12
C GLU A 716 -4.17 -13.68 -18.26
N GLU A 717 -4.06 -13.84 -16.92
CA GLU A 717 -5.07 -13.37 -15.99
C GLU A 717 -5.18 -11.85 -16.02
N ASP A 718 -4.04 -11.13 -16.09
CA ASP A 718 -4.03 -9.67 -16.25
C ASP A 718 -4.72 -9.23 -17.52
N THR A 719 -4.48 -9.91 -18.65
CA THR A 719 -5.14 -9.61 -19.94
C THR A 719 -6.65 -9.86 -19.87
N LYS A 720 -7.10 -10.93 -19.22
CA LYS A 720 -8.53 -11.23 -19.02
C LYS A 720 -9.23 -10.21 -18.14
N ASN A 721 -8.52 -9.70 -17.12
CA ASN A 721 -9.04 -8.73 -16.16
C ASN A 721 -8.80 -7.27 -16.55
N MET A 722 -8.06 -7.04 -17.63
CA MET A 722 -7.69 -5.71 -18.08
C MET A 722 -8.93 -4.94 -18.56
N ALA A 723 -9.09 -3.72 -18.06
CA ALA A 723 -10.07 -2.80 -18.58
C ALA A 723 -9.53 -2.14 -19.86
N THR A 724 -10.24 -2.26 -20.95
CA THR A 724 -9.93 -1.53 -22.19
C THR A 724 -10.39 -0.09 -22.06
N VAL A 725 -9.59 0.86 -22.56
CA VAL A 725 -9.97 2.28 -22.56
C VAL A 725 -11.26 2.48 -23.34
N TYR A 726 -12.23 3.12 -22.71
CA TYR A 726 -13.47 3.52 -23.35
C TYR A 726 -13.21 4.77 -24.18
N VAL A 727 -13.36 4.64 -25.48
CA VAL A 727 -13.16 5.75 -26.42
C VAL A 727 -14.49 6.46 -26.65
N VAL A 728 -14.51 7.76 -26.37
CA VAL A 728 -15.63 8.64 -26.68
C VAL A 728 -15.25 9.47 -27.91
N LYS A 729 -16.11 9.53 -28.88
CA LYS A 729 -15.91 10.40 -30.03
C LYS A 729 -16.35 11.82 -29.66
N TRP A 730 -15.42 12.58 -29.10
CA TRP A 730 -15.67 13.94 -28.61
C TRP A 730 -16.15 14.88 -29.71
N ASP A 731 -15.71 14.67 -30.98
CA ASP A 731 -16.12 15.47 -32.13
C ASP A 731 -17.64 15.43 -32.36
N GLU A 732 -18.32 14.36 -31.97
CA GLU A 732 -19.79 14.23 -32.09
C GLU A 732 -20.53 15.18 -31.14
N TYR A 733 -19.88 15.65 -30.06
CA TYR A 733 -20.43 16.57 -29.06
C TYR A 733 -19.95 18.00 -29.24
N TYR A 734 -18.99 18.25 -30.14
CA TYR A 734 -18.43 19.56 -30.41
C TYR A 734 -19.19 20.18 -31.59
N SER A 735 -19.97 21.22 -31.35
CA SER A 735 -20.66 21.96 -32.42
C SER A 735 -19.84 23.17 -32.86
N TYR A 736 -19.38 23.20 -34.08
CA TYR A 736 -18.64 24.31 -34.68
C TYR A 736 -19.47 25.63 -34.72
N GLU A 737 -20.80 25.56 -34.63
CA GLU A 737 -21.69 26.74 -34.67
C GLU A 737 -21.56 27.68 -33.47
N LYS A 738 -20.93 27.23 -32.35
CA LYS A 738 -20.73 28.07 -31.18
C LYS A 738 -19.39 28.81 -31.15
N ALA A 739 -18.44 28.47 -31.99
CA ALA A 739 -17.15 29.16 -32.10
C ALA A 739 -17.22 30.41 -33.02
N ALA A 740 -18.28 30.53 -33.84
CA ALA A 740 -18.46 31.67 -34.76
C ALA A 740 -19.39 32.79 -34.19
N GLY A 741 -19.86 32.67 -32.98
CA GLY A 741 -20.85 33.55 -32.35
C GLY A 741 -20.42 34.30 -31.11
N THR A 742 -19.11 34.44 -30.88
CA THR A 742 -18.59 35.34 -29.83
C THR A 742 -17.54 36.27 -30.40
#